data_be9b4463ff8fb2a0319519ae58d7365a
#
_entry.id   be9b4463ff8fb2a0319519ae58d7365a
#
_cell.length_a   1.000
_cell.length_b   1.000
_cell.length_c   1.000
_cell.angle_alpha   90.00
_cell.angle_beta   90.00
_cell.angle_gamma   90.00
#
_symmetry.space_group_name_H-M   'P 1'
#
loop_
_entity.id
_entity.type
_entity.pdbx_description
1 polymer ?
#
loop_
_entity_poly.entity_id
_entity_poly.type
_entity_poly.pdbx_seq_one_letter_code
_entity_poly.pdbx_strand_id
1 'polypeptide(L)'
;MTAATNEAVTKALPGILYRRRVLVVHNGLDGATAGGRATATLVAALRDRDIDVIDAASASEAEAQIAMHSLLQAVLIDWDLAGEKGHKAARGVIADIRARAARLPIFLLAASGAVGDMSADVLSEVNDYVWLFEDTPDFIGGRVVAAIDRYRATLLPPMFKALANFAHRYEYSWHTPGHAGGTAFMKHPAGRAFVEFFGEELFRSDLSISVEEVGSLLDHSGPIGEAEHNAARVFGANRTYFVTNGSSTSNRVILMASVTRDQIALCDRNCHKSVEHAMTLSGAIPTYLMPSRNYLGLIGPIPSQHLEASVVRDSIGANPLVTAGIGREAVHAVITNSTYDGLCYDVERVEALIGKSVDRLHFDEAWYGYARFNPLYAGRFAMRGDPTAPRPDGPTLFATQSTHKLLAALSQASYIHIRDGRRPIDHARFNEAFMMHASTSPQYAIIASNDIAAAMMDGPSGEALTGESIAEAIAFRQTLARLNAEFAAKGDWFFSAWQPDTVDEGKGHRATAFHLADPKRLAHDPKAWVLHPGDAWHGFAGLEDGYCMLDPIKVSVVTPGMGRDGHLQGFGVPAPLLTSYLDAQGIVVEKTTDFACLFLFSMGVTRGKWGTLVNALLGFHRDLLANTPLKQAIPALVAAHPGHYGSLGLGDLAETMFAAVKKHKTTELMSSAFGVLPVPELSPVATYERLVNGRVESLPLEQMAGRTVATGVVPYPPGIPLLMPGENAGEATGPLLGYLKALEAFDAEMPGFAHDTHGVEVADGRYHVLCLTED
;
A
#
# COMPACT_ATOMS: atom_id res chain seq x y z
N MET A 1 -25.36 -9.52 -32.03
CA MET A 1 -24.02 -9.90 -32.48
C MET A 1 -23.74 -11.31 -32.00
N THR A 2 -23.54 -12.24 -32.91
CA THR A 2 -23.80 -13.66 -32.81
C THR A 2 -22.59 -14.49 -32.41
N ALA A 3 -22.79 -15.75 -32.07
CA ALA A 3 -21.80 -16.74 -31.62
C ALA A 3 -20.44 -16.78 -32.36
N ALA A 4 -20.40 -16.28 -33.60
CA ALA A 4 -19.15 -16.18 -34.38
C ALA A 4 -18.11 -15.18 -33.81
N THR A 5 -18.54 -14.17 -33.05
CA THR A 5 -17.63 -13.20 -32.39
C THR A 5 -16.98 -13.81 -31.15
N ASN A 6 -17.64 -14.76 -30.49
CA ASN A 6 -17.07 -15.43 -29.32
C ASN A 6 -16.00 -16.48 -29.71
N GLU A 7 -16.13 -17.13 -30.87
CA GLU A 7 -15.15 -18.10 -31.35
C GLU A 7 -13.83 -17.46 -31.82
N ALA A 8 -13.90 -16.24 -32.37
CA ALA A 8 -12.73 -15.46 -32.74
C ALA A 8 -11.95 -14.94 -31.54
N VAL A 9 -12.64 -14.56 -30.44
CA VAL A 9 -12.04 -14.08 -29.21
C VAL A 9 -11.34 -15.20 -28.43
N THR A 10 -11.88 -16.43 -28.45
CA THR A 10 -11.25 -17.59 -27.80
C THR A 10 -10.01 -18.11 -28.55
N LYS A 11 -9.90 -17.87 -29.86
CA LYS A 11 -8.71 -18.22 -30.64
C LYS A 11 -7.58 -17.18 -30.57
N ALA A 12 -7.87 -15.95 -30.13
CA ALA A 12 -6.91 -14.84 -30.10
C ALA A 12 -6.03 -14.77 -28.86
N LEU A 13 -6.23 -15.62 -27.84
CA LEU A 13 -5.50 -15.59 -26.57
C LEU A 13 -4.53 -16.77 -26.31
N PRO A 14 -3.95 -17.48 -27.32
CA PRO A 14 -3.09 -18.64 -27.07
C PRO A 14 -1.78 -18.31 -26.36
N GLY A 15 -1.35 -17.03 -26.36
CA GLY A 15 -0.06 -16.62 -25.81
C GLY A 15 -0.11 -16.09 -24.37
N ILE A 16 -1.24 -15.53 -23.92
CA ILE A 16 -1.32 -14.82 -22.63
C ILE A 16 -1.62 -15.77 -21.47
N LEU A 17 -2.46 -16.75 -21.68
CA LEU A 17 -2.75 -17.79 -20.71
C LEU A 17 -2.06 -19.07 -21.19
N TYR A 18 -0.84 -19.29 -20.70
CA TYR A 18 -0.04 -20.48 -20.95
C TYR A 18 -0.85 -21.78 -20.91
N ARG A 19 -0.24 -22.93 -21.21
CA ARG A 19 -0.84 -24.26 -21.26
C ARG A 19 -2.00 -24.42 -20.29
N ARG A 20 -3.11 -24.99 -20.74
CA ARG A 20 -4.24 -25.33 -19.87
C ARG A 20 -3.72 -26.18 -18.72
N ARG A 21 -3.98 -25.77 -17.48
CA ARG A 21 -3.50 -26.46 -16.28
C ARG A 21 -4.65 -26.92 -15.42
N VAL A 22 -4.67 -28.19 -15.07
CA VAL A 22 -5.75 -28.83 -14.31
C VAL A 22 -5.16 -29.58 -13.14
N LEU A 23 -5.74 -29.39 -11.95
CA LEU A 23 -5.42 -30.22 -10.77
C LEU A 23 -6.42 -31.40 -10.73
N VAL A 24 -5.92 -32.61 -10.57
CA VAL A 24 -6.73 -33.83 -10.34
C VAL A 24 -6.43 -34.35 -8.94
N VAL A 25 -7.44 -34.35 -8.08
CA VAL A 25 -7.36 -34.79 -6.68
C VAL A 25 -8.03 -36.14 -6.55
N HIS A 26 -7.24 -37.21 -6.39
CA HIS A 26 -7.74 -38.57 -6.30
C HIS A 26 -6.72 -39.50 -5.58
N ASN A 27 -7.17 -40.24 -4.58
CA ASN A 27 -6.29 -41.08 -3.74
C ASN A 27 -5.82 -42.40 -4.36
N GLY A 28 -6.27 -42.75 -5.55
CA GLY A 28 -5.97 -44.03 -6.22
C GLY A 28 -5.42 -43.87 -7.64
N LEU A 29 -4.74 -42.78 -7.94
CA LEU A 29 -4.13 -42.53 -9.28
C LEU A 29 -3.04 -43.55 -9.66
N ASP A 30 -2.52 -44.29 -8.69
CA ASP A 30 -1.62 -45.43 -8.91
C ASP A 30 -2.29 -46.64 -9.59
N GLY A 31 -3.60 -46.58 -9.85
CA GLY A 31 -4.37 -47.62 -10.51
C GLY A 31 -4.79 -48.80 -9.62
N ALA A 32 -4.61 -48.69 -8.30
CA ALA A 32 -4.98 -49.75 -7.35
C ALA A 32 -6.49 -50.05 -7.34
N THR A 33 -7.32 -49.01 -7.55
CA THR A 33 -8.79 -49.11 -7.57
C THR A 33 -9.36 -49.00 -8.99
N ALA A 34 -10.64 -49.45 -9.17
CA ALA A 34 -11.32 -49.22 -10.45
C ALA A 34 -11.53 -47.74 -10.78
N GLY A 35 -11.88 -46.91 -9.76
CA GLY A 35 -11.99 -45.46 -9.88
C GLY A 35 -10.65 -44.84 -10.25
N GLY A 36 -9.55 -45.25 -9.59
CA GLY A 36 -8.22 -44.75 -9.92
C GLY A 36 -7.80 -45.06 -11.37
N ARG A 37 -8.07 -46.30 -11.88
CA ARG A 37 -7.81 -46.63 -13.28
C ARG A 37 -8.63 -45.76 -14.26
N ALA A 38 -9.91 -45.55 -13.95
CA ALA A 38 -10.76 -44.68 -14.77
C ALA A 38 -10.24 -43.24 -14.80
N THR A 39 -9.86 -42.71 -13.62
CA THR A 39 -9.29 -41.36 -13.48
C THR A 39 -7.93 -41.28 -14.19
N ALA A 40 -7.07 -42.28 -14.11
CA ALA A 40 -5.81 -42.32 -14.85
C ALA A 40 -6.02 -42.29 -16.37
N THR A 41 -7.07 -42.98 -16.88
CA THR A 41 -7.46 -42.91 -18.28
C THR A 41 -7.95 -41.51 -18.68
N LEU A 42 -8.74 -40.85 -17.81
CA LEU A 42 -9.16 -39.48 -17.99
C LEU A 42 -7.96 -38.51 -18.00
N VAL A 43 -7.01 -38.67 -17.10
CA VAL A 43 -5.77 -37.87 -17.09
C VAL A 43 -4.99 -38.03 -18.39
N ALA A 44 -4.90 -39.23 -18.95
CA ALA A 44 -4.28 -39.44 -20.26
C ALA A 44 -5.04 -38.67 -21.36
N ALA A 45 -6.38 -38.76 -21.41
CA ALA A 45 -7.21 -38.03 -22.35
C ALA A 45 -7.13 -36.51 -22.23
N LEU A 46 -6.90 -35.98 -21.02
CA LEU A 46 -6.64 -34.55 -20.79
C LEU A 46 -5.26 -34.16 -21.32
N ARG A 47 -4.23 -34.97 -21.08
CA ARG A 47 -2.87 -34.72 -21.62
C ARG A 47 -2.82 -34.78 -23.15
N ASP A 48 -3.56 -35.64 -23.75
CA ASP A 48 -3.70 -35.73 -25.22
C ASP A 48 -4.34 -34.46 -25.85
N ARG A 49 -5.00 -33.64 -25.03
CA ARG A 49 -5.58 -32.31 -25.38
C ARG A 49 -4.68 -31.13 -25.00
N ASP A 50 -3.40 -31.37 -24.82
CA ASP A 50 -2.40 -30.37 -24.43
C ASP A 50 -2.75 -29.67 -23.08
N ILE A 51 -3.29 -30.45 -22.14
CA ILE A 51 -3.55 -30.01 -20.76
C ILE A 51 -2.42 -30.49 -19.87
N ASP A 52 -1.79 -29.55 -19.13
CA ASP A 52 -0.83 -29.84 -18.07
C ASP A 52 -1.62 -30.30 -16.82
N VAL A 53 -1.49 -31.57 -16.47
CA VAL A 53 -2.21 -32.17 -15.35
C VAL A 53 -1.28 -32.34 -14.16
N ILE A 54 -1.63 -31.65 -13.08
CA ILE A 54 -1.06 -31.79 -11.74
C ILE A 54 -1.94 -32.76 -10.97
N ASP A 55 -1.35 -33.66 -10.21
CA ASP A 55 -2.05 -34.62 -9.38
C ASP A 55 -1.80 -34.38 -7.90
N ALA A 56 -2.80 -34.72 -7.09
CA ALA A 56 -2.75 -34.73 -5.64
C ALA A 56 -3.49 -35.96 -5.10
N ALA A 57 -2.85 -36.69 -4.19
CA ALA A 57 -3.40 -37.92 -3.60
C ALA A 57 -4.23 -37.68 -2.33
N SER A 58 -4.24 -36.46 -1.80
CA SER A 58 -4.93 -36.11 -0.54
C SER A 58 -5.41 -34.67 -0.56
N ALA A 59 -6.32 -34.31 0.35
CA ALA A 59 -6.76 -32.94 0.56
C ALA A 59 -5.60 -32.00 0.92
N SER A 60 -4.71 -32.44 1.82
CA SER A 60 -3.55 -31.62 2.21
C SER A 60 -2.58 -31.37 1.08
N GLU A 61 -2.39 -32.35 0.18
CA GLU A 61 -1.58 -32.16 -1.02
C GLU A 61 -2.28 -31.26 -2.02
N ALA A 62 -3.61 -31.38 -2.18
CA ALA A 62 -4.40 -30.49 -3.00
C ALA A 62 -4.30 -29.03 -2.53
N GLU A 63 -4.41 -28.78 -1.23
CA GLU A 63 -4.22 -27.46 -0.61
C GLU A 63 -2.84 -26.88 -0.95
N ALA A 64 -1.78 -27.70 -0.82
CA ALA A 64 -0.41 -27.29 -1.17
C ALA A 64 -0.29 -26.96 -2.68
N GLN A 65 -0.86 -27.80 -3.57
CA GLN A 65 -0.85 -27.57 -5.01
C GLN A 65 -1.64 -26.30 -5.41
N ILE A 66 -2.81 -26.07 -4.80
CA ILE A 66 -3.62 -24.87 -5.00
C ILE A 66 -2.84 -23.62 -4.57
N ALA A 67 -2.10 -23.69 -3.46
CA ALA A 67 -1.27 -22.59 -2.99
C ALA A 67 -0.05 -22.32 -3.90
N MET A 68 0.55 -23.38 -4.47
CA MET A 68 1.74 -23.28 -5.33
C MET A 68 1.42 -22.91 -6.79
N HIS A 69 0.26 -23.32 -7.30
CA HIS A 69 -0.12 -23.19 -8.70
C HIS A 69 -1.29 -22.21 -8.90
N SER A 70 -1.00 -20.91 -8.86
CA SER A 70 -1.98 -19.85 -9.08
C SER A 70 -2.63 -19.85 -10.48
N LEU A 71 -2.10 -20.59 -11.44
CA LEU A 71 -2.58 -20.66 -12.82
C LEU A 71 -3.48 -21.88 -13.10
N LEU A 72 -4.05 -22.50 -12.07
CA LEU A 72 -5.05 -23.55 -12.27
C LEU A 72 -6.27 -22.99 -13.00
N GLN A 73 -6.79 -23.77 -13.97
CA GLN A 73 -7.93 -23.38 -14.79
C GLN A 73 -9.13 -24.32 -14.65
N ALA A 74 -8.93 -25.46 -14.02
CA ALA A 74 -9.98 -26.34 -13.53
C ALA A 74 -9.41 -27.25 -12.44
N VAL A 75 -10.29 -27.78 -11.59
CA VAL A 75 -9.95 -28.80 -10.57
C VAL A 75 -10.96 -29.94 -10.68
N LEU A 76 -10.46 -31.16 -10.73
CA LEU A 76 -11.25 -32.39 -10.70
C LEU A 76 -11.03 -33.07 -9.36
N ILE A 77 -12.07 -33.30 -8.57
CA ILE A 77 -11.98 -33.77 -7.19
C ILE A 77 -12.74 -35.09 -7.07
N ASP A 78 -12.09 -36.15 -6.59
CA ASP A 78 -12.75 -37.37 -6.20
C ASP A 78 -13.72 -37.10 -5.02
N TRP A 79 -15.02 -37.37 -5.24
CA TRP A 79 -16.02 -37.16 -4.20
C TRP A 79 -15.78 -38.03 -2.96
N ASP A 80 -15.27 -39.26 -3.18
CA ASP A 80 -14.92 -40.20 -2.12
C ASP A 80 -13.48 -40.08 -1.63
N LEU A 81 -12.83 -38.94 -1.84
CA LEU A 81 -11.50 -38.65 -1.38
C LEU A 81 -11.34 -38.97 0.12
N ALA A 82 -10.40 -39.84 0.47
CA ALA A 82 -10.15 -40.39 1.82
C ALA A 82 -11.18 -41.44 2.34
N GLY A 83 -12.19 -41.82 1.57
CA GLY A 83 -13.14 -42.89 1.96
C GLY A 83 -13.96 -42.57 3.22
N GLU A 84 -14.13 -41.32 3.57
CA GLU A 84 -14.82 -40.86 4.76
C GLU A 84 -16.32 -40.67 4.51
N LYS A 85 -17.17 -41.14 5.45
CA LYS A 85 -18.58 -40.84 5.44
C LYS A 85 -18.81 -39.32 5.56
N GLY A 86 -19.59 -38.74 4.64
CA GLY A 86 -19.91 -37.31 4.62
C GLY A 86 -18.95 -36.43 3.78
N HIS A 87 -17.98 -37.05 3.09
CA HIS A 87 -17.12 -36.42 2.07
C HIS A 87 -16.41 -35.15 2.56
N LYS A 88 -15.98 -35.13 3.82
CA LYS A 88 -15.41 -33.95 4.49
C LYS A 88 -14.15 -33.43 3.79
N ALA A 89 -13.29 -34.35 3.30
CA ALA A 89 -12.08 -34.00 2.61
C ALA A 89 -12.35 -33.28 1.29
N ALA A 90 -13.25 -33.81 0.46
CA ALA A 90 -13.64 -33.17 -0.80
C ALA A 90 -14.31 -31.80 -0.58
N ARG A 91 -15.20 -31.71 0.42
CA ARG A 91 -15.84 -30.43 0.82
C ARG A 91 -14.83 -29.38 1.29
N GLY A 92 -13.79 -29.81 2.02
CA GLY A 92 -12.68 -28.94 2.46
C GLY A 92 -11.96 -28.32 1.26
N VAL A 93 -11.55 -29.14 0.30
CA VAL A 93 -10.87 -28.68 -0.93
C VAL A 93 -11.77 -27.72 -1.74
N ILE A 94 -13.07 -28.00 -1.86
CA ILE A 94 -14.01 -27.10 -2.54
C ILE A 94 -14.07 -25.75 -1.82
N ALA A 95 -14.20 -25.73 -0.50
CA ALA A 95 -14.25 -24.49 0.28
C ALA A 95 -12.96 -23.65 0.13
N ASP A 96 -11.79 -24.30 0.16
CA ASP A 96 -10.50 -23.63 -0.04
C ASP A 96 -10.37 -23.01 -1.43
N ILE A 97 -10.84 -23.72 -2.47
CA ILE A 97 -10.87 -23.16 -3.83
C ILE A 97 -11.80 -21.95 -3.90
N ARG A 98 -13.01 -22.05 -3.34
CA ARG A 98 -14.00 -20.97 -3.39
C ARG A 98 -13.60 -19.76 -2.58
N ALA A 99 -12.86 -19.93 -1.51
CA ALA A 99 -12.27 -18.84 -0.73
C ALA A 99 -11.24 -18.01 -1.52
N ARG A 100 -10.56 -18.63 -2.51
CA ARG A 100 -9.51 -17.97 -3.30
C ARG A 100 -9.94 -17.60 -4.71
N ALA A 101 -10.75 -18.44 -5.35
CA ALA A 101 -11.11 -18.35 -6.76
C ALA A 101 -12.58 -18.75 -6.98
N ALA A 102 -13.50 -17.82 -6.71
CA ALA A 102 -14.94 -18.06 -6.77
C ALA A 102 -15.44 -18.69 -8.09
N ARG A 103 -14.77 -18.42 -9.21
CA ARG A 103 -15.18 -18.84 -10.55
C ARG A 103 -14.35 -20.00 -11.14
N LEU A 104 -13.34 -20.51 -10.45
CA LEU A 104 -12.53 -21.61 -10.94
C LEU A 104 -13.42 -22.87 -11.17
N PRO A 105 -13.43 -23.47 -12.38
CA PRO A 105 -14.23 -24.65 -12.63
C PRO A 105 -13.84 -25.84 -11.74
N ILE A 106 -14.82 -26.39 -11.06
CA ILE A 106 -14.69 -27.60 -10.22
C ILE A 106 -15.59 -28.68 -10.80
N PHE A 107 -15.00 -29.87 -11.00
CA PHE A 107 -15.68 -31.09 -11.43
C PHE A 107 -15.56 -32.13 -10.32
N LEU A 108 -16.68 -32.69 -9.89
CA LEU A 108 -16.65 -33.82 -8.96
C LEU A 108 -16.56 -35.13 -9.77
N LEU A 109 -15.58 -35.94 -9.44
CA LEU A 109 -15.45 -37.30 -9.95
C LEU A 109 -16.20 -38.24 -9.02
N ALA A 110 -17.16 -38.98 -9.53
CA ALA A 110 -17.99 -39.88 -8.71
C ALA A 110 -18.14 -41.26 -9.34
N ALA A 111 -18.17 -42.29 -8.52
CA ALA A 111 -18.64 -43.62 -8.92
C ALA A 111 -20.19 -43.63 -8.96
N SER A 112 -20.78 -44.59 -9.68
CA SER A 112 -22.23 -44.73 -9.79
C SER A 112 -22.90 -44.86 -8.39
N GLY A 113 -23.91 -44.06 -8.13
CA GLY A 113 -24.66 -44.06 -6.85
C GLY A 113 -24.37 -42.93 -5.88
N ALA A 114 -23.28 -42.20 -6.06
CA ALA A 114 -22.86 -41.13 -5.13
C ALA A 114 -23.72 -39.85 -5.19
N VAL A 115 -24.52 -39.62 -6.25
CA VAL A 115 -25.36 -38.40 -6.40
C VAL A 115 -26.38 -38.24 -5.30
N GLY A 116 -26.90 -39.34 -4.75
CA GLY A 116 -27.86 -39.28 -3.64
C GLY A 116 -27.33 -38.65 -2.35
N ASP A 117 -26.00 -38.60 -2.21
CA ASP A 117 -25.29 -38.08 -1.04
C ASP A 117 -24.79 -36.62 -1.26
N MET A 118 -24.97 -36.07 -2.47
CA MET A 118 -24.60 -34.69 -2.78
C MET A 118 -25.76 -33.74 -2.41
N SER A 119 -25.50 -32.83 -1.47
CA SER A 119 -26.48 -31.82 -1.07
C SER A 119 -26.51 -30.64 -2.08
N ALA A 120 -27.62 -29.92 -2.10
CA ALA A 120 -27.83 -28.78 -3.01
C ALA A 120 -26.76 -27.69 -2.84
N ASP A 121 -26.26 -27.48 -1.63
CA ASP A 121 -25.17 -26.57 -1.34
C ASP A 121 -23.88 -26.98 -2.07
N VAL A 122 -23.46 -28.23 -2.02
CA VAL A 122 -22.30 -28.73 -2.77
C VAL A 122 -22.48 -28.58 -4.27
N LEU A 123 -23.67 -28.95 -4.77
CA LEU A 123 -23.97 -28.86 -6.22
C LEU A 123 -23.95 -27.38 -6.71
N SER A 124 -24.25 -26.42 -5.85
CA SER A 124 -24.17 -24.99 -6.19
C SER A 124 -22.74 -24.47 -6.26
N GLU A 125 -21.79 -25.12 -5.59
CA GLU A 125 -20.39 -24.74 -5.52
C GLU A 125 -19.53 -25.35 -6.64
N VAL A 126 -20.05 -26.34 -7.37
CA VAL A 126 -19.32 -27.03 -8.44
C VAL A 126 -19.91 -26.74 -9.80
N ASN A 127 -19.09 -26.86 -10.86
CA ASN A 127 -19.55 -26.61 -12.22
C ASN A 127 -20.21 -27.83 -12.83
N ASP A 128 -19.80 -29.02 -12.36
CA ASP A 128 -20.29 -30.27 -12.94
C ASP A 128 -19.86 -31.48 -12.09
N TYR A 129 -20.52 -32.62 -12.30
CA TYR A 129 -20.08 -33.93 -11.83
C TYR A 129 -19.87 -34.89 -13.00
N VAL A 130 -18.96 -35.82 -12.82
CA VAL A 130 -18.49 -36.77 -13.84
C VAL A 130 -18.72 -38.18 -13.34
N TRP A 131 -19.40 -38.98 -14.12
CA TRP A 131 -19.59 -40.40 -13.85
C TRP A 131 -18.45 -41.20 -14.46
N LEU A 132 -17.48 -41.57 -13.63
CA LEU A 132 -16.23 -42.21 -14.08
C LEU A 132 -16.42 -43.51 -14.88
N PHE A 133 -17.53 -44.21 -14.70
CA PHE A 133 -17.81 -45.48 -15.35
C PHE A 133 -18.88 -45.40 -16.46
N GLU A 134 -19.49 -44.28 -16.66
CA GLU A 134 -20.56 -44.09 -17.64
C GLU A 134 -20.15 -43.13 -18.75
N ASP A 135 -19.46 -42.04 -18.43
CA ASP A 135 -18.97 -41.08 -19.41
C ASP A 135 -17.63 -41.50 -20.03
N THR A 136 -17.44 -41.27 -21.32
CA THR A 136 -16.15 -41.54 -21.96
C THR A 136 -15.12 -40.49 -21.58
N PRO A 137 -13.82 -40.87 -21.38
CA PRO A 137 -12.76 -39.92 -21.07
C PRO A 137 -12.64 -38.76 -22.06
N ASP A 138 -12.92 -39.03 -23.35
CA ASP A 138 -12.95 -38.02 -24.39
C ASP A 138 -14.06 -37.00 -24.24
N PHE A 139 -15.27 -37.45 -23.87
CA PHE A 139 -16.40 -36.56 -23.60
C PHE A 139 -16.13 -35.67 -22.39
N ILE A 140 -15.67 -36.27 -21.33
CA ILE A 140 -15.29 -35.54 -20.09
C ILE A 140 -14.20 -34.49 -20.41
N GLY A 141 -13.14 -34.90 -21.14
CA GLY A 141 -12.05 -34.00 -21.55
C GLY A 141 -12.56 -32.80 -22.36
N GLY A 142 -13.53 -33.04 -23.26
CA GLY A 142 -14.19 -31.95 -23.98
C GLY A 142 -14.98 -30.98 -23.10
N ARG A 143 -15.71 -31.49 -22.10
CA ARG A 143 -16.42 -30.65 -21.10
C ARG A 143 -15.47 -29.80 -20.26
N VAL A 144 -14.36 -30.40 -19.81
CA VAL A 144 -13.31 -29.69 -19.04
C VAL A 144 -12.70 -28.57 -19.90
N VAL A 145 -12.32 -28.84 -21.15
CA VAL A 145 -11.82 -27.82 -22.09
C VAL A 145 -12.81 -26.69 -22.25
N ALA A 146 -14.08 -27.01 -22.52
CA ALA A 146 -15.12 -25.98 -22.68
C ALA A 146 -15.33 -25.13 -21.43
N ALA A 147 -15.21 -25.72 -20.23
CA ALA A 147 -15.29 -24.98 -18.98
C ALA A 147 -14.06 -24.09 -18.77
N ILE A 148 -12.87 -24.59 -19.07
CA ILE A 148 -11.63 -23.79 -19.04
C ILE A 148 -11.75 -22.60 -19.99
N ASP A 149 -12.22 -22.80 -21.22
CA ASP A 149 -12.33 -21.72 -22.21
C ASP A 149 -13.33 -20.64 -21.77
N ARG A 150 -14.46 -21.03 -21.17
CA ARG A 150 -15.40 -20.09 -20.54
C ARG A 150 -14.76 -19.33 -19.38
N TYR A 151 -14.05 -20.01 -18.51
CA TYR A 151 -13.34 -19.41 -17.37
C TYR A 151 -12.29 -18.40 -17.85
N ARG A 152 -11.46 -18.80 -18.82
CA ARG A 152 -10.45 -17.92 -19.44
C ARG A 152 -11.07 -16.64 -20.03
N ALA A 153 -12.22 -16.75 -20.67
CA ALA A 153 -12.91 -15.59 -21.23
C ALA A 153 -13.34 -14.56 -20.18
N THR A 154 -13.48 -14.97 -18.90
CA THR A 154 -13.86 -14.11 -17.77
C THR A 154 -12.68 -13.64 -16.91
N LEU A 155 -11.48 -14.19 -17.13
CA LEU A 155 -10.30 -13.85 -16.31
C LEU A 155 -9.75 -12.46 -16.58
N LEU A 156 -9.79 -12.04 -17.85
CA LEU A 156 -9.19 -10.77 -18.25
C LEU A 156 -10.20 -9.63 -18.10
N PRO A 157 -9.85 -8.60 -17.30
CA PRO A 157 -10.70 -7.43 -17.18
C PRO A 157 -10.71 -6.58 -18.46
N PRO A 158 -11.68 -5.66 -18.62
CA PRO A 158 -12.04 -5.07 -19.92
C PRO A 158 -10.89 -4.41 -20.66
N MET A 159 -10.16 -3.52 -19.97
CA MET A 159 -9.09 -2.74 -20.60
C MET A 159 -7.87 -3.61 -20.92
N PHE A 160 -7.42 -4.45 -19.99
CA PHE A 160 -6.30 -5.33 -20.25
C PHE A 160 -6.61 -6.34 -21.36
N LYS A 161 -7.84 -6.84 -21.43
CA LYS A 161 -8.29 -7.73 -22.51
C LYS A 161 -8.23 -7.03 -23.88
N ALA A 162 -8.70 -5.79 -23.97
CA ALA A 162 -8.65 -5.01 -25.21
C ALA A 162 -7.21 -4.75 -25.66
N LEU A 163 -6.35 -4.32 -24.72
CA LEU A 163 -4.94 -4.06 -24.96
C LEU A 163 -4.18 -5.30 -25.44
N ALA A 164 -4.39 -6.43 -24.76
CA ALA A 164 -3.77 -7.69 -25.11
C ALA A 164 -4.21 -8.19 -26.49
N ASN A 165 -5.50 -8.08 -26.80
CA ASN A 165 -6.02 -8.44 -28.13
C ASN A 165 -5.41 -7.58 -29.23
N PHE A 166 -5.27 -6.27 -29.03
CA PHE A 166 -4.62 -5.37 -29.97
C PHE A 166 -3.16 -5.77 -30.19
N ALA A 167 -2.38 -5.92 -29.13
CA ALA A 167 -0.96 -6.26 -29.19
C ALA A 167 -0.70 -7.57 -29.98
N HIS A 168 -1.63 -8.55 -29.86
CA HIS A 168 -1.52 -9.87 -30.52
C HIS A 168 -1.98 -9.89 -31.97
N ARG A 169 -2.64 -8.86 -32.51
CA ARG A 169 -3.04 -8.79 -33.90
C ARG A 169 -1.91 -8.35 -34.84
N TYR A 170 -0.80 -7.85 -34.29
CA TYR A 170 0.39 -7.40 -35.04
C TYR A 170 0.07 -6.38 -36.14
N GLU A 171 -0.80 -5.40 -35.79
CA GLU A 171 -1.20 -4.36 -36.72
C GLU A 171 -0.06 -3.38 -37.00
N TYR A 172 0.00 -2.81 -38.19
CA TYR A 172 0.99 -1.80 -38.54
C TYR A 172 0.60 -0.45 -37.94
N SER A 173 1.44 0.05 -37.03
CA SER A 173 1.26 1.35 -36.37
C SER A 173 1.83 2.48 -37.23
N TRP A 174 0.98 3.40 -37.66
CA TRP A 174 1.35 4.66 -38.31
C TRP A 174 1.12 5.88 -37.40
N HIS A 175 0.82 5.65 -36.15
CA HIS A 175 0.61 6.64 -35.09
C HIS A 175 1.76 6.62 -34.07
N THR A 176 1.81 7.58 -33.15
CA THR A 176 2.71 7.56 -31.98
C THR A 176 2.38 6.37 -31.07
N PRO A 177 3.35 5.82 -30.32
CA PRO A 177 4.75 6.25 -30.16
C PRO A 177 5.64 5.92 -31.37
N GLY A 178 6.67 6.74 -31.60
CA GLY A 178 7.56 6.63 -32.76
C GLY A 178 8.42 5.37 -32.83
N HIS A 179 8.44 4.53 -31.81
CA HIS A 179 9.12 3.22 -31.86
C HIS A 179 8.34 2.16 -32.63
N ALA A 180 7.06 2.41 -32.96
CA ALA A 180 6.21 1.54 -33.80
C ALA A 180 6.28 0.06 -33.36
N GLY A 181 5.74 -0.25 -32.16
CA GLY A 181 5.76 -1.61 -31.60
C GLY A 181 7.16 -2.13 -31.27
N GLY A 182 8.13 -1.24 -31.01
CA GLY A 182 9.52 -1.61 -30.70
C GLY A 182 10.46 -1.66 -31.92
N THR A 183 9.94 -1.58 -33.15
CA THR A 183 10.74 -1.71 -34.38
C THR A 183 11.90 -0.70 -34.45
N ALA A 184 11.72 0.53 -33.98
CA ALA A 184 12.76 1.55 -34.00
C ALA A 184 13.94 1.17 -33.07
N PHE A 185 13.67 0.57 -31.92
CA PHE A 185 14.71 0.11 -30.98
C PHE A 185 15.58 -1.00 -31.59
N MET A 186 14.97 -1.89 -32.38
CA MET A 186 15.67 -3.01 -33.03
C MET A 186 16.73 -2.56 -34.04
N LYS A 187 16.71 -1.29 -34.47
CA LYS A 187 17.68 -0.72 -35.43
C LYS A 187 19.03 -0.34 -34.80
N HIS A 188 19.15 -0.38 -33.45
CA HIS A 188 20.36 0.00 -32.75
C HIS A 188 20.71 -1.01 -31.65
N PRO A 189 21.99 -1.35 -31.40
CA PRO A 189 22.39 -2.33 -30.37
C PRO A 189 21.86 -2.04 -28.97
N ALA A 190 21.91 -0.78 -28.50
CA ALA A 190 21.36 -0.38 -27.21
C ALA A 190 19.84 -0.57 -27.15
N GLY A 191 19.12 -0.29 -28.26
CA GLY A 191 17.70 -0.51 -28.35
C GLY A 191 17.32 -1.99 -28.31
N ARG A 192 18.12 -2.88 -28.94
CA ARG A 192 17.93 -4.33 -28.86
C ARG A 192 18.05 -4.83 -27.44
N ALA A 193 19.12 -4.41 -26.70
CA ALA A 193 19.28 -4.78 -25.31
C ALA A 193 18.10 -4.30 -24.44
N PHE A 194 17.52 -3.14 -24.74
CA PHE A 194 16.35 -2.62 -24.06
C PHE A 194 15.11 -3.47 -24.34
N VAL A 195 14.87 -3.89 -25.58
CA VAL A 195 13.75 -4.79 -25.95
C VAL A 195 13.94 -6.18 -25.35
N GLU A 196 15.16 -6.72 -25.35
CA GLU A 196 15.45 -8.03 -24.73
C GLU A 196 15.17 -8.01 -23.23
N PHE A 197 15.51 -6.91 -22.55
CA PHE A 197 15.28 -6.77 -21.10
C PHE A 197 13.79 -6.70 -20.75
N PHE A 198 13.01 -5.87 -21.44
CA PHE A 198 11.60 -5.63 -21.11
C PHE A 198 10.62 -6.58 -21.79
N GLY A 199 11.02 -7.26 -22.86
CA GLY A 199 10.17 -8.10 -23.68
C GLY A 199 9.34 -7.32 -24.72
N GLU A 200 8.99 -7.98 -25.80
CA GLU A 200 8.33 -7.41 -26.98
C GLU A 200 6.94 -6.84 -26.67
N GLU A 201 6.19 -7.51 -25.78
CA GLU A 201 4.82 -7.16 -25.44
C GLU A 201 4.67 -5.77 -24.80
N LEU A 202 5.69 -5.32 -24.05
CA LEU A 202 5.69 -3.97 -23.51
C LEU A 202 5.59 -2.92 -24.62
N PHE A 203 6.36 -3.10 -25.70
CA PHE A 203 6.42 -2.13 -26.79
C PHE A 203 5.22 -2.23 -27.74
N ARG A 204 4.64 -3.42 -27.89
CA ARG A 204 3.41 -3.61 -28.68
C ARG A 204 2.18 -3.06 -27.96
N SER A 205 2.18 -3.07 -26.65
CA SER A 205 1.11 -2.52 -25.84
C SER A 205 1.27 -1.03 -25.55
N ASP A 206 2.37 -0.41 -25.97
CA ASP A 206 2.57 1.04 -25.83
C ASP A 206 1.96 1.78 -27.01
N LEU A 207 0.77 2.32 -26.79
CA LEU A 207 -0.14 2.82 -27.81
C LEU A 207 -0.38 4.32 -27.69
N SER A 208 -1.15 4.85 -28.63
CA SER A 208 -1.69 6.21 -28.63
C SER A 208 -3.21 6.18 -28.45
N ILE A 209 -3.78 7.28 -28.00
CA ILE A 209 -5.23 7.51 -27.99
C ILE A 209 -5.89 7.40 -29.38
N SER A 210 -5.09 7.35 -30.46
CA SER A 210 -5.59 7.10 -31.81
C SER A 210 -6.13 5.68 -32.01
N VAL A 211 -5.88 4.77 -31.06
CA VAL A 211 -6.42 3.39 -31.09
C VAL A 211 -7.76 3.37 -30.34
N GLU A 212 -8.83 3.68 -31.05
CA GLU A 212 -10.18 3.85 -30.46
C GLU A 212 -10.68 2.58 -29.74
N GLU A 213 -10.26 1.39 -30.17
CA GLU A 213 -10.75 0.13 -29.61
C GLU A 213 -10.27 -0.16 -28.17
N VAL A 214 -9.19 0.49 -27.69
CA VAL A 214 -8.73 0.37 -26.30
C VAL A 214 -9.34 1.46 -25.41
N GLY A 215 -10.06 2.42 -26.00
CA GLY A 215 -10.71 3.51 -25.30
C GLY A 215 -9.79 4.70 -25.05
N SER A 216 -10.35 5.75 -24.45
CA SER A 216 -9.65 7.00 -24.13
C SER A 216 -9.63 7.24 -22.61
N LEU A 217 -8.44 7.45 -22.04
CA LEU A 217 -8.28 7.84 -20.65
C LEU A 217 -8.79 9.25 -20.39
N LEU A 218 -8.66 10.17 -21.36
CA LEU A 218 -9.08 11.56 -21.22
C LEU A 218 -10.60 11.73 -21.28
N ASP A 219 -11.28 10.85 -22.05
CA ASP A 219 -12.73 10.86 -22.20
C ASP A 219 -13.40 9.81 -21.31
N HIS A 220 -12.62 9.00 -20.59
CA HIS A 220 -13.12 7.90 -19.74
C HIS A 220 -14.08 6.98 -20.49
N SER A 221 -13.72 6.60 -21.70
CA SER A 221 -14.59 5.90 -22.64
C SER A 221 -14.03 4.55 -23.10
N GLY A 222 -14.90 3.73 -23.72
CA GLY A 222 -14.55 2.40 -24.22
C GLY A 222 -14.09 1.47 -23.08
N PRO A 223 -13.20 0.50 -23.36
CA PRO A 223 -12.70 -0.46 -22.38
C PRO A 223 -12.07 0.19 -21.13
N ILE A 224 -11.48 1.39 -21.23
CA ILE A 224 -10.96 2.13 -20.09
C ILE A 224 -12.11 2.59 -19.21
N GLY A 225 -13.16 3.19 -19.77
CA GLY A 225 -14.36 3.58 -19.02
C GLY A 225 -15.07 2.40 -18.39
N GLU A 226 -15.15 1.25 -19.06
CA GLU A 226 -15.68 0.01 -18.50
C GLU A 226 -14.84 -0.48 -17.29
N ALA A 227 -13.50 -0.39 -17.39
CA ALA A 227 -12.59 -0.74 -16.32
C ALA A 227 -12.73 0.18 -15.10
N GLU A 228 -12.90 1.50 -15.32
CA GLU A 228 -13.16 2.47 -14.25
C GLU A 228 -14.51 2.24 -13.57
N HIS A 229 -15.56 1.90 -14.32
CA HIS A 229 -16.86 1.49 -13.75
C HIS A 229 -16.74 0.21 -12.92
N ASN A 230 -15.99 -0.79 -13.42
CA ASN A 230 -15.75 -2.01 -12.66
C ASN A 230 -14.95 -1.73 -11.38
N ALA A 231 -13.91 -0.91 -11.44
CA ALA A 231 -13.18 -0.50 -10.25
C ALA A 231 -14.07 0.26 -9.25
N ALA A 232 -14.94 1.16 -9.73
CA ALA A 232 -15.91 1.86 -8.86
C ALA A 232 -16.80 0.86 -8.10
N ARG A 233 -17.32 -0.17 -8.79
CA ARG A 233 -18.11 -1.24 -8.18
C ARG A 233 -17.30 -2.01 -7.14
N VAL A 234 -16.09 -2.43 -7.47
CA VAL A 234 -15.22 -3.22 -6.60
C VAL A 234 -14.84 -2.45 -5.34
N PHE A 235 -14.47 -1.17 -5.50
CA PHE A 235 -14.05 -0.31 -4.39
C PHE A 235 -15.21 0.40 -3.66
N GLY A 236 -16.46 0.25 -4.13
CA GLY A 236 -17.64 0.81 -3.49
C GLY A 236 -17.77 2.33 -3.65
N ALA A 237 -17.31 2.86 -4.78
CA ALA A 237 -17.43 4.25 -5.16
C ALA A 237 -18.61 4.49 -6.12
N ASN A 238 -19.11 5.72 -6.22
CA ASN A 238 -20.01 6.10 -7.30
C ASN A 238 -19.25 6.26 -8.63
N ARG A 239 -18.01 6.73 -8.57
CA ARG A 239 -17.11 6.90 -9.71
C ARG A 239 -15.67 6.64 -9.31
N THR A 240 -14.91 6.06 -10.23
CA THR A 240 -13.47 5.86 -10.10
C THR A 240 -12.79 6.38 -11.36
N TYR A 241 -11.65 7.04 -11.20
CA TYR A 241 -10.80 7.51 -12.29
C TYR A 241 -9.42 6.86 -12.16
N PHE A 242 -8.91 6.33 -13.26
CA PHE A 242 -7.56 5.80 -13.33
C PHE A 242 -6.55 6.92 -13.55
N VAL A 243 -5.50 6.94 -12.76
CA VAL A 243 -4.43 7.93 -12.83
C VAL A 243 -3.11 7.23 -13.11
N THR A 244 -2.33 7.77 -14.05
CA THR A 244 -1.06 7.19 -14.52
C THR A 244 0.18 7.93 -14.03
N ASN A 245 0.01 8.99 -13.23
CA ASN A 245 1.10 9.81 -12.70
C ASN A 245 1.12 9.84 -11.17
N GLY A 246 0.70 8.74 -10.54
CA GLY A 246 0.72 8.54 -9.09
C GLY A 246 -0.36 9.29 -8.32
N SER A 247 -0.49 8.96 -7.05
CA SER A 247 -1.39 9.65 -6.11
C SER A 247 -1.08 11.15 -5.95
N SER A 248 0.15 11.56 -6.27
CA SER A 248 0.49 12.98 -6.34
C SER A 248 -0.37 13.74 -7.34
N THR A 249 -0.65 13.13 -8.49
CA THR A 249 -1.57 13.69 -9.48
C THR A 249 -3.01 13.56 -9.02
N SER A 250 -3.40 12.44 -8.41
CA SER A 250 -4.73 12.27 -7.83
C SER A 250 -5.08 13.37 -6.84
N ASN A 251 -4.18 13.69 -5.91
CA ASN A 251 -4.36 14.78 -4.93
C ASN A 251 -4.51 16.13 -5.61
N ARG A 252 -3.70 16.43 -6.65
CA ARG A 252 -3.81 17.70 -7.40
C ARG A 252 -5.14 17.80 -8.13
N VAL A 253 -5.56 16.76 -8.82
CA VAL A 253 -6.85 16.72 -9.54
C VAL A 253 -8.02 16.97 -8.58
N ILE A 254 -8.05 16.27 -7.43
CA ILE A 254 -9.13 16.42 -6.45
C ILE A 254 -9.20 17.87 -5.92
N LEU A 255 -8.08 18.44 -5.52
CA LEU A 255 -8.07 19.82 -5.02
C LEU A 255 -8.45 20.82 -6.12
N MET A 256 -7.89 20.70 -7.33
CA MET A 256 -8.21 21.56 -8.46
C MET A 256 -9.69 21.50 -8.88
N ALA A 257 -10.33 20.33 -8.72
CA ALA A 257 -11.77 20.16 -8.94
C ALA A 257 -12.64 20.71 -7.79
N SER A 258 -12.05 20.98 -6.64
CA SER A 258 -12.79 21.23 -5.38
C SER A 258 -12.58 22.61 -4.79
N VAL A 259 -11.44 23.24 -5.05
CA VAL A 259 -11.01 24.49 -4.38
C VAL A 259 -10.51 25.48 -5.42
N THR A 260 -10.87 26.74 -5.23
CA THR A 260 -10.38 27.85 -6.05
C THR A 260 -9.62 28.87 -5.20
N ARG A 261 -9.04 29.90 -5.86
CA ARG A 261 -8.28 30.97 -5.19
C ARG A 261 -9.07 31.56 -4.03
N ASP A 262 -8.37 31.80 -2.93
CA ASP A 262 -8.87 32.42 -1.69
C ASP A 262 -9.94 31.61 -0.94
N GLN A 263 -10.20 30.37 -1.33
CA GLN A 263 -11.02 29.45 -0.54
C GLN A 263 -10.17 28.70 0.49
N ILE A 264 -10.76 28.43 1.64
CA ILE A 264 -10.08 27.76 2.75
C ILE A 264 -10.15 26.24 2.57
N ALA A 265 -8.98 25.60 2.64
CA ALA A 265 -8.83 24.15 2.73
C ALA A 265 -8.23 23.75 4.08
N LEU A 266 -8.92 22.88 4.82
CA LEU A 266 -8.38 22.24 6.01
C LEU A 266 -7.42 21.15 5.58
N CYS A 267 -6.25 21.09 6.18
CA CYS A 267 -5.23 20.14 5.77
C CYS A 267 -4.54 19.49 6.95
N ASP A 268 -4.53 18.17 6.98
CA ASP A 268 -3.67 17.39 7.87
C ASP A 268 -2.21 17.84 7.71
N ARG A 269 -1.56 18.27 8.79
CA ARG A 269 -0.14 18.65 8.74
C ARG A 269 0.78 17.49 8.36
N ASN A 270 0.29 16.27 8.47
CA ASN A 270 0.93 15.05 7.99
C ASN A 270 0.67 14.78 6.48
N CYS A 271 0.24 15.76 5.73
CA CYS A 271 -0.05 15.58 4.32
C CYS A 271 1.23 15.36 3.49
N HIS A 272 1.06 14.59 2.41
CA HIS A 272 2.09 14.46 1.39
C HIS A 272 2.30 15.81 0.65
N LYS A 273 3.55 16.12 0.25
CA LYS A 273 3.90 17.37 -0.46
C LYS A 273 3.04 17.67 -1.70
N SER A 274 2.42 16.65 -2.32
CA SER A 274 1.50 16.86 -3.45
C SER A 274 0.24 17.63 -3.07
N VAL A 275 -0.18 17.59 -1.81
CA VAL A 275 -1.32 18.38 -1.29
C VAL A 275 -0.91 19.83 -1.16
N GLU A 276 0.29 20.12 -0.66
CA GLU A 276 0.87 21.48 -0.65
C GLU A 276 0.98 22.04 -2.08
N HIS A 277 1.52 21.26 -3.03
CA HIS A 277 1.56 21.67 -4.45
C HIS A 277 0.15 21.94 -5.00
N ALA A 278 -0.85 21.13 -4.62
CA ALA A 278 -2.22 21.33 -5.06
C ALA A 278 -2.84 22.61 -4.49
N MET A 279 -2.51 23.00 -3.26
CA MET A 279 -2.91 24.28 -2.68
C MET A 279 -2.27 25.47 -3.40
N THR A 280 -0.99 25.36 -3.75
CA THR A 280 -0.29 26.33 -4.57
C THR A 280 -0.98 26.51 -5.92
N LEU A 281 -1.29 25.42 -6.62
CA LEU A 281 -1.92 25.45 -7.95
C LEU A 281 -3.35 26.00 -7.91
N SER A 282 -4.14 25.63 -6.90
CA SER A 282 -5.53 26.11 -6.77
C SER A 282 -5.62 27.52 -6.19
N GLY A 283 -4.57 28.02 -5.56
CA GLY A 283 -4.59 29.29 -4.81
C GLY A 283 -5.37 29.19 -3.49
N ALA A 284 -5.52 27.98 -2.94
CA ALA A 284 -6.18 27.74 -1.67
C ALA A 284 -5.43 28.38 -0.49
N ILE A 285 -6.19 28.74 0.55
CA ILE A 285 -5.67 29.16 1.86
C ILE A 285 -5.67 27.94 2.77
N PRO A 286 -4.49 27.38 3.13
CA PRO A 286 -4.42 26.25 4.02
C PRO A 286 -4.70 26.67 5.47
N THR A 287 -5.47 25.85 6.18
CA THR A 287 -5.56 25.84 7.64
C THR A 287 -5.17 24.46 8.11
N TYR A 288 -4.02 24.35 8.79
CA TYR A 288 -3.44 23.06 9.14
C TYR A 288 -4.03 22.49 10.43
N LEU A 289 -4.27 21.17 10.41
CA LEU A 289 -4.70 20.36 11.53
C LEU A 289 -3.49 19.55 12.04
N MET A 290 -3.09 19.76 13.28
CA MET A 290 -1.89 19.14 13.84
C MET A 290 -2.14 17.71 14.28
N PRO A 291 -1.40 16.70 13.72
CA PRO A 291 -1.42 15.34 14.23
C PRO A 291 -0.58 15.19 15.50
N SER A 292 -0.89 14.16 16.29
CA SER A 292 -0.10 13.79 17.45
C SER A 292 1.17 13.02 17.08
N ARG A 293 2.08 12.84 18.06
CA ARG A 293 3.29 11.99 17.93
C ARG A 293 3.51 11.22 19.21
N ASN A 294 4.16 10.07 19.08
CA ASN A 294 4.55 9.28 20.25
C ASN A 294 6.05 9.44 20.56
N TYR A 295 6.50 8.75 21.61
CA TYR A 295 7.88 8.76 22.08
C TYR A 295 8.92 8.26 21.05
N LEU A 296 8.53 7.47 20.05
CA LEU A 296 9.39 7.02 18.94
C LEU A 296 9.40 7.99 17.74
N GLY A 297 8.69 9.12 17.85
CA GLY A 297 8.50 10.03 16.71
C GLY A 297 7.54 9.52 15.63
N LEU A 298 6.82 8.41 15.90
CA LEU A 298 5.83 7.88 14.97
C LEU A 298 4.64 8.83 14.86
N ILE A 299 4.10 8.92 13.63
CA ILE A 299 3.01 9.83 13.30
C ILE A 299 1.69 9.27 13.83
N GLY A 300 1.07 10.04 14.72
CA GLY A 300 -0.22 9.75 15.30
C GLY A 300 -1.39 10.38 14.56
N PRO A 301 -2.60 10.21 15.07
CA PRO A 301 -3.80 10.83 14.52
C PRO A 301 -3.88 12.33 14.88
N ILE A 302 -4.66 13.07 14.08
CA ILE A 302 -5.20 14.36 14.52
C ILE A 302 -6.15 14.06 15.69
N PRO A 303 -5.98 14.67 16.87
CA PRO A 303 -6.91 14.47 17.98
C PRO A 303 -8.35 14.81 17.59
N SER A 304 -9.32 13.97 17.97
CA SER A 304 -10.72 14.11 17.56
C SER A 304 -11.33 15.47 17.90
N GLN A 305 -10.94 16.07 19.03
CA GLN A 305 -11.38 17.41 19.43
C GLN A 305 -10.95 18.52 18.44
N HIS A 306 -9.85 18.35 17.71
CA HIS A 306 -9.41 19.33 16.71
C HIS A 306 -10.25 19.28 15.43
N LEU A 307 -11.06 18.25 15.26
CA LEU A 307 -12.01 18.11 14.13
C LEU A 307 -13.41 18.63 14.46
N GLU A 308 -13.65 19.07 15.69
CA GLU A 308 -14.93 19.65 16.07
C GLU A 308 -15.17 21.00 15.38
N ALA A 309 -16.40 21.24 14.93
CA ALA A 309 -16.76 22.44 14.15
C ALA A 309 -16.45 23.78 14.85
N SER A 310 -16.51 23.83 16.19
CA SER A 310 -16.11 25.02 16.96
C SER A 310 -14.61 25.25 16.88
N VAL A 311 -13.81 24.21 17.10
CA VAL A 311 -12.33 24.29 17.07
C VAL A 311 -11.83 24.60 15.66
N VAL A 312 -12.45 24.00 14.65
CA VAL A 312 -12.15 24.31 13.22
C VAL A 312 -12.41 25.81 12.92
N ARG A 313 -13.55 26.37 13.37
CA ARG A 313 -13.84 27.81 13.20
C ARG A 313 -12.82 28.70 13.89
N ASP A 314 -12.43 28.34 15.12
CA ASP A 314 -11.43 29.09 15.88
C ASP A 314 -10.05 29.05 15.20
N SER A 315 -9.66 27.88 14.66
CA SER A 315 -8.42 27.70 13.91
C SER A 315 -8.41 28.54 12.62
N ILE A 316 -9.53 28.56 11.89
CA ILE A 316 -9.70 29.44 10.72
C ILE A 316 -9.61 30.91 11.12
N GLY A 317 -10.26 31.31 12.24
CA GLY A 317 -10.24 32.67 12.74
C GLY A 317 -8.86 33.15 13.20
N ALA A 318 -8.02 32.23 13.66
CA ALA A 318 -6.64 32.48 14.10
C ALA A 318 -5.62 32.50 12.95
N ASN A 319 -6.01 32.04 11.74
CA ASN A 319 -5.11 31.99 10.58
C ASN A 319 -4.84 33.38 10.01
N PRO A 320 -3.60 33.92 10.03
CA PRO A 320 -3.27 35.27 9.55
C PRO A 320 -3.59 35.49 8.07
N LEU A 321 -3.65 34.41 7.25
CA LEU A 321 -3.97 34.48 5.83
C LEU A 321 -5.46 34.73 5.57
N VAL A 322 -6.33 34.55 6.57
CA VAL A 322 -7.78 34.75 6.48
C VAL A 322 -8.10 36.20 6.79
N THR A 323 -7.93 37.08 5.78
CA THR A 323 -8.15 38.52 5.91
C THR A 323 -9.61 38.93 5.68
N ALA A 324 -9.95 40.22 5.91
CA ALA A 324 -11.27 40.76 5.62
C ALA A 324 -11.58 40.64 4.09
N GLY A 325 -12.67 39.99 3.75
CA GLY A 325 -13.07 39.70 2.35
C GLY A 325 -12.89 38.23 1.94
N ILE A 326 -12.18 37.46 2.72
CA ILE A 326 -12.13 36.00 2.55
C ILE A 326 -13.28 35.37 3.32
N GLY A 327 -14.01 34.45 2.68
CA GLY A 327 -15.05 33.66 3.35
C GLY A 327 -14.44 32.82 4.47
N ARG A 328 -15.09 32.78 5.63
CA ARG A 328 -14.59 32.05 6.82
C ARG A 328 -15.05 30.58 6.88
N GLU A 329 -15.57 30.04 5.79
CA GLU A 329 -16.01 28.66 5.71
C GLU A 329 -15.01 27.86 4.88
N ALA A 330 -14.60 26.71 5.41
CA ALA A 330 -13.77 25.78 4.66
C ALA A 330 -14.64 25.02 3.64
N VAL A 331 -14.14 24.85 2.43
CA VAL A 331 -14.85 24.14 1.35
C VAL A 331 -14.39 22.70 1.21
N HIS A 332 -13.18 22.39 1.70
CA HIS A 332 -12.51 21.12 1.51
C HIS A 332 -11.67 20.76 2.75
N ALA A 333 -11.57 19.47 3.06
CA ALA A 333 -10.63 18.97 4.06
C ALA A 333 -9.87 17.77 3.49
N VAL A 334 -8.57 17.68 3.79
CA VAL A 334 -7.71 16.53 3.47
C VAL A 334 -7.22 15.90 4.76
N ILE A 335 -7.45 14.59 4.92
CA ILE A 335 -7.01 13.77 6.06
C ILE A 335 -6.23 12.58 5.52
N THR A 336 -5.01 12.36 6.03
CA THR A 336 -4.19 11.20 5.66
C THR A 336 -4.65 9.96 6.41
N ASN A 337 -5.17 8.96 5.71
CA ASN A 337 -5.66 7.68 6.26
C ASN A 337 -5.20 6.48 5.39
N SER A 338 -4.51 5.50 5.93
CA SER A 338 -3.90 5.45 7.24
C SER A 338 -2.64 6.32 7.29
N THR A 339 -2.19 6.68 8.52
CA THR A 339 -0.91 7.38 8.66
C THR A 339 0.23 6.51 8.10
N TYR A 340 1.37 7.11 7.81
CA TYR A 340 2.53 6.38 7.29
C TYR A 340 2.92 5.21 8.21
N ASP A 341 2.86 5.43 9.52
CA ASP A 341 3.21 4.43 10.53
C ASP A 341 2.08 3.44 10.85
N GLY A 342 0.92 3.53 10.18
CA GLY A 342 -0.12 2.51 10.19
C GLY A 342 -1.27 2.77 11.16
N LEU A 343 -1.59 4.00 11.48
CA LEU A 343 -2.80 4.29 12.25
C LEU A 343 -4.00 4.54 11.34
N CYS A 344 -5.03 3.73 11.51
CA CYS A 344 -6.28 3.77 10.76
C CYS A 344 -7.36 4.46 11.59
N TYR A 345 -7.91 5.56 11.08
CA TYR A 345 -8.99 6.29 11.75
C TYR A 345 -10.31 5.50 11.74
N ASP A 346 -11.15 5.74 12.73
CA ASP A 346 -12.59 5.56 12.59
C ASP A 346 -13.13 6.65 11.66
N VAL A 347 -13.34 6.28 10.39
CA VAL A 347 -13.75 7.23 9.34
C VAL A 347 -15.16 7.76 9.57
N GLU A 348 -16.05 7.00 10.20
CA GLU A 348 -17.39 7.48 10.56
C GLU A 348 -17.31 8.59 11.58
N ARG A 349 -16.45 8.40 12.59
CA ARG A 349 -16.19 9.40 13.61
C ARG A 349 -15.56 10.67 13.03
N VAL A 350 -14.55 10.52 12.17
CA VAL A 350 -13.93 11.67 11.46
C VAL A 350 -14.96 12.42 10.63
N GLU A 351 -15.78 11.72 9.84
CA GLU A 351 -16.83 12.36 9.04
C GLU A 351 -17.88 13.06 9.89
N ALA A 352 -18.30 12.46 11.00
CA ALA A 352 -19.28 13.04 11.92
C ALA A 352 -18.78 14.35 12.55
N LEU A 353 -17.47 14.49 12.74
CA LEU A 353 -16.83 15.69 13.30
C LEU A 353 -16.63 16.77 12.23
N ILE A 354 -15.71 16.52 11.30
CA ILE A 354 -15.25 17.53 10.34
C ILE A 354 -16.22 17.72 9.16
N GLY A 355 -17.02 16.70 8.85
CA GLY A 355 -17.95 16.74 7.72
C GLY A 355 -19.04 17.82 7.84
N LYS A 356 -19.26 18.38 9.04
CA LYS A 356 -20.14 19.52 9.28
C LYS A 356 -19.51 20.86 8.86
N SER A 357 -18.19 20.90 8.79
CA SER A 357 -17.40 22.11 8.52
C SER A 357 -17.01 22.24 7.04
N VAL A 358 -17.18 21.18 6.22
CA VAL A 358 -16.75 21.14 4.82
C VAL A 358 -17.78 20.44 3.94
N ASP A 359 -17.88 20.89 2.68
CA ASP A 359 -18.72 20.22 1.69
C ASP A 359 -18.06 18.99 1.06
N ARG A 360 -16.73 18.94 1.11
CA ARG A 360 -15.89 17.90 0.50
C ARG A 360 -14.84 17.42 1.47
N LEU A 361 -14.80 16.11 1.69
CA LEU A 361 -13.84 15.47 2.57
C LEU A 361 -13.01 14.47 1.76
N HIS A 362 -11.71 14.69 1.74
CA HIS A 362 -10.75 13.88 1.01
C HIS A 362 -9.88 13.08 1.99
N PHE A 363 -9.92 11.77 1.86
CA PHE A 363 -9.00 10.88 2.54
C PHE A 363 -7.85 10.55 1.60
N ASP A 364 -6.64 10.97 1.94
CA ASP A 364 -5.44 10.49 1.27
C ASP A 364 -5.13 9.08 1.80
N GLU A 365 -5.64 8.08 1.08
CA GLU A 365 -5.49 6.66 1.34
C GLU A 365 -4.40 6.04 0.46
N ALA A 366 -3.37 6.82 0.07
CA ALA A 366 -2.31 6.35 -0.82
C ALA A 366 -1.62 5.06 -0.34
N TRP A 367 -1.62 4.80 0.96
CA TRP A 367 -1.05 3.61 1.59
C TRP A 367 -2.11 2.63 2.12
N TYR A 368 -3.37 2.72 1.67
CA TYR A 368 -4.47 2.04 2.36
C TYR A 368 -5.55 1.44 1.42
N GLY A 369 -5.26 1.29 0.12
CA GLY A 369 -6.21 0.82 -0.89
C GLY A 369 -6.77 -0.59 -0.68
N TYR A 370 -6.14 -1.43 0.14
CA TYR A 370 -6.57 -2.80 0.47
C TYR A 370 -7.63 -2.88 1.56
N ALA A 371 -7.86 -1.82 2.32
CA ALA A 371 -8.67 -1.86 3.55
C ALA A 371 -10.10 -2.35 3.35
N ARG A 372 -10.75 -1.98 2.23
CA ARG A 372 -12.11 -2.41 1.92
C ARG A 372 -12.28 -3.93 1.87
N PHE A 373 -11.23 -4.65 1.52
CA PHE A 373 -11.29 -6.07 1.18
C PHE A 373 -11.09 -7.02 2.36
N ASN A 374 -10.90 -6.47 3.56
CA ASN A 374 -10.79 -7.31 4.75
C ASN A 374 -11.68 -6.77 5.88
N PRO A 375 -12.52 -7.64 6.50
CA PRO A 375 -13.42 -7.24 7.59
C PRO A 375 -12.74 -6.57 8.79
N LEU A 376 -11.46 -6.83 9.01
CA LEU A 376 -10.66 -6.21 10.08
C LEU A 376 -10.69 -4.68 10.02
N TYR A 377 -10.80 -4.09 8.83
CA TYR A 377 -10.80 -2.64 8.62
C TYR A 377 -12.20 -2.03 8.47
N ALA A 378 -13.27 -2.77 8.82
CA ALA A 378 -14.63 -2.28 8.69
C ALA A 378 -14.82 -0.91 9.37
N GLY A 379 -15.43 0.06 8.65
CA GLY A 379 -15.65 1.43 9.15
C GLY A 379 -14.43 2.37 9.06
N ARG A 380 -13.25 1.87 8.66
CA ARG A 380 -11.97 2.60 8.75
C ARG A 380 -11.40 3.08 7.41
N PHE A 381 -12.16 3.06 6.32
CA PHE A 381 -11.77 3.54 4.99
C PHE A 381 -12.87 4.40 4.36
N ALA A 382 -12.50 5.28 3.43
CA ALA A 382 -13.40 6.30 2.89
C ALA A 382 -14.61 5.73 2.13
N MET A 383 -14.40 4.72 1.27
CA MET A 383 -15.42 4.14 0.42
C MET A 383 -16.23 3.03 1.12
N ARG A 384 -16.53 3.22 2.42
CA ARG A 384 -17.31 2.28 3.25
C ARG A 384 -18.79 2.32 2.92
N GLY A 385 -19.52 1.25 3.29
CA GLY A 385 -20.96 1.15 3.15
C GLY A 385 -21.43 0.91 1.71
N ASP A 386 -22.73 1.05 1.47
CA ASP A 386 -23.38 0.83 0.17
C ASP A 386 -23.21 2.08 -0.73
N PRO A 387 -22.57 1.98 -1.90
CA PRO A 387 -22.40 3.10 -2.82
C PRO A 387 -23.71 3.62 -3.43
N THR A 388 -24.78 2.81 -3.41
CA THR A 388 -26.10 3.21 -3.94
C THR A 388 -26.93 3.98 -2.92
N ALA A 389 -26.56 3.95 -1.63
CA ALA A 389 -27.27 4.68 -0.58
C ALA A 389 -27.05 6.18 -0.71
N PRO A 390 -28.11 7.02 -0.82
CA PRO A 390 -27.98 8.47 -0.89
C PRO A 390 -27.37 9.04 0.39
N ARG A 391 -26.55 10.09 0.24
CA ARG A 391 -25.88 10.79 1.35
C ARG A 391 -26.13 12.30 1.32
N PRO A 392 -27.39 12.79 1.37
CA PRO A 392 -27.74 14.18 1.14
C PRO A 392 -27.16 15.13 2.21
N ASP A 393 -26.92 14.65 3.41
CA ASP A 393 -26.44 15.44 4.55
C ASP A 393 -24.92 15.33 4.77
N GLY A 394 -24.26 14.32 4.16
CA GLY A 394 -22.84 14.11 4.28
C GLY A 394 -22.01 14.90 3.28
N PRO A 395 -20.72 15.12 3.52
CA PRO A 395 -19.83 15.70 2.51
C PRO A 395 -19.66 14.73 1.33
N THR A 396 -19.32 15.26 0.14
CA THR A 396 -18.80 14.44 -0.94
C THR A 396 -17.44 13.89 -0.51
N LEU A 397 -17.28 12.57 -0.56
CA LEU A 397 -16.03 11.91 -0.18
C LEU A 397 -15.15 11.68 -1.41
N PHE A 398 -13.86 11.91 -1.23
CA PHE A 398 -12.82 11.50 -2.14
C PHE A 398 -11.87 10.54 -1.43
N ALA A 399 -11.35 9.55 -2.16
CA ALA A 399 -10.21 8.77 -1.73
C ALA A 399 -9.15 8.75 -2.81
N THR A 400 -7.90 9.07 -2.45
CA THR A 400 -6.73 8.86 -3.27
C THR A 400 -6.09 7.55 -2.86
N GLN A 401 -5.92 6.60 -3.79
CA GLN A 401 -5.27 5.31 -3.50
C GLN A 401 -4.16 5.03 -4.52
N SER A 402 -2.90 4.86 -4.04
CA SER A 402 -1.80 4.39 -4.88
C SER A 402 -1.91 2.88 -5.02
N THR A 403 -2.37 2.41 -6.18
CA THR A 403 -2.48 0.97 -6.46
C THR A 403 -1.14 0.26 -6.48
N HIS A 404 -0.07 0.97 -6.87
CA HIS A 404 1.29 0.43 -6.93
C HIS A 404 1.96 0.25 -5.57
N LYS A 405 1.44 0.81 -4.47
CA LYS A 405 2.10 0.71 -3.15
C LYS A 405 1.77 -0.60 -2.44
N LEU A 406 0.51 -0.89 -2.22
CA LEU A 406 0.08 -2.06 -1.44
C LEU A 406 -0.94 -2.95 -2.15
N LEU A 407 -1.42 -2.55 -3.33
CA LEU A 407 -2.09 -3.41 -4.31
C LEU A 407 -1.08 -3.84 -5.38
N ALA A 408 -1.50 -4.71 -6.30
CA ALA A 408 -0.62 -5.23 -7.35
C ALA A 408 -0.73 -4.40 -8.64
N ALA A 409 0.01 -3.29 -8.74
CA ALA A 409 0.06 -2.47 -9.94
C ALA A 409 1.47 -1.94 -10.22
N LEU A 410 1.70 -1.45 -11.44
CA LEU A 410 2.95 -0.80 -11.83
C LEU A 410 3.10 0.55 -11.14
N SER A 411 4.34 0.98 -10.91
CA SER A 411 4.63 2.32 -10.36
C SER A 411 3.89 3.40 -11.14
N GLN A 412 3.45 4.46 -10.45
CA GLN A 412 2.59 5.54 -10.95
C GLN A 412 1.09 5.19 -11.06
N ALA A 413 0.69 3.93 -10.99
CA ALA A 413 -0.72 3.56 -10.97
C ALA A 413 -1.42 4.09 -9.71
N SER A 414 -2.58 4.73 -9.86
CA SER A 414 -3.38 5.28 -8.77
C SER A 414 -4.85 5.35 -9.15
N TYR A 415 -5.72 5.40 -8.13
CA TYR A 415 -7.16 5.68 -8.27
C TYR A 415 -7.54 6.98 -7.60
N ILE A 416 -8.55 7.63 -8.16
CA ILE A 416 -9.41 8.59 -7.47
C ILE A 416 -10.79 7.95 -7.36
N HIS A 417 -11.26 7.75 -6.13
CA HIS A 417 -12.62 7.28 -5.86
C HIS A 417 -13.47 8.42 -5.34
N ILE A 418 -14.73 8.49 -5.80
CA ILE A 418 -15.69 9.53 -5.40
C ILE A 418 -16.97 8.88 -4.88
N ARG A 419 -17.45 9.34 -3.72
CA ARG A 419 -18.80 9.11 -3.23
C ARG A 419 -19.53 10.43 -3.09
N ASP A 420 -20.64 10.56 -3.82
CA ASP A 420 -21.40 11.78 -3.85
C ASP A 420 -22.08 12.04 -2.49
N GLY A 421 -22.08 13.29 -2.08
CA GLY A 421 -22.72 13.81 -0.89
C GLY A 421 -23.57 15.03 -1.21
N ARG A 422 -23.75 15.96 -0.24
CA ARG A 422 -24.60 17.16 -0.39
C ARG A 422 -24.19 18.10 -1.53
N ARG A 423 -22.93 18.09 -1.94
CA ARG A 423 -22.41 18.89 -3.07
C ARG A 423 -21.59 18.01 -4.02
N PRO A 424 -22.27 17.19 -4.84
CA PRO A 424 -21.59 16.35 -5.83
C PRO A 424 -20.90 17.21 -6.89
N ILE A 425 -19.85 16.66 -7.50
CA ILE A 425 -19.19 17.25 -8.67
C ILE A 425 -19.58 16.37 -9.86
N ASP A 426 -20.19 16.97 -10.89
CA ASP A 426 -20.49 16.23 -12.11
C ASP A 426 -19.21 15.83 -12.87
N HIS A 427 -19.32 14.80 -13.69
CA HIS A 427 -18.19 14.24 -14.41
C HIS A 427 -17.48 15.28 -15.29
N ALA A 428 -18.22 16.12 -16.03
CA ALA A 428 -17.62 17.07 -16.96
C ALA A 428 -16.71 18.08 -16.24
N ARG A 429 -17.18 18.64 -15.11
CA ARG A 429 -16.36 19.57 -14.31
C ARG A 429 -15.16 18.89 -13.66
N PHE A 430 -15.33 17.65 -13.19
CA PHE A 430 -14.22 16.90 -12.60
C PHE A 430 -13.17 16.58 -13.66
N ASN A 431 -13.61 16.21 -14.86
CA ASN A 431 -12.72 15.85 -15.96
C ASN A 431 -11.89 17.04 -16.47
N GLU A 432 -12.40 18.28 -16.40
CA GLU A 432 -11.59 19.46 -16.71
C GLU A 432 -10.35 19.56 -15.81
N ALA A 433 -10.49 19.33 -14.51
CA ALA A 433 -9.35 19.28 -13.60
C ALA A 433 -8.44 18.06 -13.87
N PHE A 434 -9.02 16.91 -14.24
CA PHE A 434 -8.26 15.73 -14.60
C PHE A 434 -7.39 15.98 -15.85
N MET A 435 -7.97 16.56 -16.91
CA MET A 435 -7.27 16.84 -18.17
C MET A 435 -6.10 17.84 -18.01
N MET A 436 -6.16 18.77 -17.04
CA MET A 436 -5.02 19.66 -16.75
C MET A 436 -3.77 18.92 -16.28
N HIS A 437 -3.92 17.70 -15.75
CA HIS A 437 -2.84 16.93 -15.16
C HIS A 437 -2.53 15.62 -15.90
N ALA A 438 -3.41 15.20 -16.80
CA ALA A 438 -3.26 13.96 -17.55
C ALA A 438 -2.48 14.20 -18.85
N SER A 439 -1.67 13.21 -19.25
CA SER A 439 -1.02 13.20 -20.57
C SER A 439 -2.02 12.80 -21.65
N THR A 440 -1.91 13.41 -22.83
CA THR A 440 -2.58 12.93 -24.05
C THR A 440 -1.97 11.63 -24.60
N SER A 441 -0.85 11.18 -24.03
CA SER A 441 -0.17 9.94 -24.41
C SER A 441 0.13 9.14 -23.13
N PRO A 442 -0.89 8.60 -22.44
CA PRO A 442 -0.69 7.85 -21.21
C PRO A 442 -0.03 6.51 -21.49
N GLN A 443 0.74 5.99 -20.52
CA GLN A 443 1.32 4.66 -20.60
C GLN A 443 0.23 3.60 -20.36
N TYR A 444 -0.13 2.84 -21.39
CA TYR A 444 -1.23 1.88 -21.37
C TYR A 444 -0.97 0.69 -20.43
N ALA A 445 0.29 0.28 -20.22
CA ALA A 445 0.62 -0.76 -19.25
C ALA A 445 0.25 -0.34 -17.82
N ILE A 446 0.38 0.95 -17.46
CA ILE A 446 -0.03 1.47 -16.15
C ILE A 446 -1.55 1.44 -16.03
N ILE A 447 -2.30 1.84 -17.09
CA ILE A 447 -3.77 1.77 -17.09
C ILE A 447 -4.22 0.32 -16.92
N ALA A 448 -3.63 -0.61 -17.68
CA ALA A 448 -3.91 -2.04 -17.59
C ALA A 448 -3.61 -2.60 -16.19
N SER A 449 -2.54 -2.14 -15.55
CA SER A 449 -2.21 -2.57 -14.18
C SER A 449 -3.24 -2.12 -13.15
N ASN A 450 -3.87 -0.94 -13.32
CA ASN A 450 -5.01 -0.53 -12.52
C ASN A 450 -6.21 -1.46 -12.72
N ASP A 451 -6.53 -1.81 -13.96
CA ASP A 451 -7.63 -2.72 -14.26
C ASP A 451 -7.42 -4.12 -13.65
N ILE A 452 -6.19 -4.65 -13.77
CA ILE A 452 -5.79 -5.92 -13.15
C ILE A 452 -5.87 -5.84 -11.61
N ALA A 453 -5.37 -4.75 -11.00
CA ALA A 453 -5.44 -4.59 -9.56
C ALA A 453 -6.89 -4.61 -9.05
N ALA A 454 -7.82 -3.96 -9.75
CA ALA A 454 -9.24 -4.03 -9.40
C ALA A 454 -9.82 -5.44 -9.55
N ALA A 455 -9.48 -6.15 -10.64
CA ALA A 455 -9.92 -7.52 -10.87
C ALA A 455 -9.40 -8.51 -9.82
N MET A 456 -8.16 -8.35 -9.36
CA MET A 456 -7.56 -9.16 -8.29
C MET A 456 -8.30 -9.00 -6.95
N MET A 457 -8.86 -7.82 -6.71
CA MET A 457 -9.57 -7.50 -5.46
C MET A 457 -11.06 -7.83 -5.53
N ASP A 458 -11.60 -8.25 -6.67
CA ASP A 458 -13.02 -8.54 -6.83
C ASP A 458 -13.43 -9.86 -6.15
N GLY A 459 -14.46 -9.81 -5.32
CA GLY A 459 -15.01 -10.98 -4.63
C GLY A 459 -14.08 -11.57 -3.56
N PRO A 460 -14.11 -12.90 -3.35
CA PRO A 460 -13.35 -13.57 -2.29
C PRO A 460 -11.82 -13.39 -2.42
N SER A 461 -11.32 -13.17 -3.62
CA SER A 461 -9.88 -13.01 -3.86
C SER A 461 -9.29 -11.84 -3.08
N GLY A 462 -10.01 -10.73 -2.98
CA GLY A 462 -9.57 -9.56 -2.21
C GLY A 462 -9.41 -9.87 -0.72
N GLU A 463 -10.36 -10.59 -0.12
CA GLU A 463 -10.27 -11.02 1.28
C GLU A 463 -9.15 -12.03 1.50
N ALA A 464 -8.97 -12.99 0.59
CA ALA A 464 -7.91 -13.99 0.68
C ALA A 464 -6.51 -13.33 0.61
N LEU A 465 -6.27 -12.47 -0.38
CA LEU A 465 -4.98 -11.79 -0.57
C LEU A 465 -4.62 -10.88 0.61
N THR A 466 -5.59 -10.11 1.12
CA THR A 466 -5.38 -9.25 2.28
C THR A 466 -5.22 -10.06 3.56
N GLY A 467 -5.99 -11.15 3.72
CA GLY A 467 -5.90 -12.06 4.85
C GLY A 467 -4.54 -12.75 4.93
N GLU A 468 -3.97 -13.18 3.81
CA GLU A 468 -2.61 -13.75 3.74
C GLU A 468 -1.56 -12.74 4.21
N SER A 469 -1.62 -11.49 3.74
CA SER A 469 -0.71 -10.42 4.17
C SER A 469 -0.80 -10.16 5.68
N ILE A 470 -2.01 -10.11 6.22
CA ILE A 470 -2.27 -9.94 7.66
C ILE A 470 -1.71 -11.13 8.45
N ALA A 471 -1.95 -12.36 7.98
CA ALA A 471 -1.48 -13.56 8.66
C ALA A 471 0.06 -13.63 8.72
N GLU A 472 0.76 -13.29 7.63
CA GLU A 472 2.22 -13.25 7.60
C GLU A 472 2.78 -12.12 8.49
N ALA A 473 2.13 -10.96 8.53
CA ALA A 473 2.51 -9.87 9.43
C ALA A 473 2.34 -10.27 10.91
N ILE A 474 1.23 -10.93 11.26
CA ILE A 474 0.98 -11.43 12.61
C ILE A 474 2.03 -12.48 12.99
N ALA A 475 2.32 -13.43 12.11
CA ALA A 475 3.33 -14.47 12.37
C ALA A 475 4.72 -13.86 12.63
N PHE A 476 5.11 -12.85 11.85
CA PHE A 476 6.35 -12.11 12.09
C PHE A 476 6.33 -11.36 13.43
N ARG A 477 5.26 -10.61 13.73
CA ARG A 477 5.10 -9.87 14.99
C ARG A 477 5.16 -10.79 16.21
N GLN A 478 4.48 -11.94 16.16
CA GLN A 478 4.53 -12.95 17.22
C GLN A 478 5.91 -13.58 17.36
N THR A 479 6.59 -13.87 16.25
CA THR A 479 7.97 -14.38 16.26
C THR A 479 8.92 -13.40 16.92
N LEU A 480 8.80 -12.09 16.56
CA LEU A 480 9.64 -11.05 17.14
C LEU A 480 9.37 -10.88 18.65
N ALA A 481 8.09 -10.85 19.05
CA ALA A 481 7.71 -10.73 20.47
C ALA A 481 8.16 -11.93 21.30
N ARG A 482 8.10 -13.16 20.73
CA ARG A 482 8.63 -14.37 21.38
C ARG A 482 10.14 -14.30 21.55
N LEU A 483 10.89 -13.94 20.50
CA LEU A 483 12.35 -13.79 20.58
C LEU A 483 12.73 -12.71 21.61
N ASN A 484 12.06 -11.54 21.60
CA ASN A 484 12.29 -10.51 22.60
C ASN A 484 12.11 -11.03 24.03
N ALA A 485 11.04 -11.80 24.30
CA ALA A 485 10.80 -12.41 25.61
C ALA A 485 11.87 -13.47 25.97
N GLU A 486 12.34 -14.27 25.03
CA GLU A 486 13.39 -15.27 25.23
C GLU A 486 14.75 -14.64 25.57
N PHE A 487 15.12 -13.54 24.90
CA PHE A 487 16.35 -12.79 25.19
C PHE A 487 16.25 -12.07 26.54
N ALA A 488 15.13 -11.41 26.81
CA ALA A 488 14.88 -10.75 28.09
C ALA A 488 14.98 -11.72 29.29
N ALA A 489 14.50 -12.96 29.15
CA ALA A 489 14.62 -13.99 30.17
C ALA A 489 16.08 -14.42 30.46
N LYS A 490 17.00 -14.14 29.53
CA LYS A 490 18.45 -14.37 29.67
C LYS A 490 19.21 -13.11 30.13
N GLY A 491 18.49 -12.02 30.41
CA GLY A 491 19.09 -10.74 30.76
C GLY A 491 19.72 -10.00 29.59
N ASP A 492 19.31 -10.34 28.36
CA ASP A 492 19.78 -9.73 27.12
C ASP A 492 18.64 -9.02 26.41
N TRP A 493 18.95 -8.17 25.44
CA TRP A 493 17.97 -7.43 24.67
C TRP A 493 17.73 -8.09 23.30
N PHE A 494 16.55 -7.82 22.71
CA PHE A 494 16.27 -8.08 21.32
C PHE A 494 15.29 -7.04 20.79
N PHE A 495 15.15 -6.97 19.50
CA PHE A 495 14.18 -6.09 18.83
C PHE A 495 12.76 -6.40 19.26
N SER A 496 11.92 -5.38 19.30
CA SER A 496 10.48 -5.53 19.51
C SER A 496 9.71 -4.95 18.34
N ALA A 497 8.41 -5.24 18.24
CA ALA A 497 7.52 -4.54 17.33
C ALA A 497 6.70 -3.52 18.11
N TRP A 498 6.42 -2.37 17.49
CA TRP A 498 5.46 -1.42 18.01
C TRP A 498 4.05 -1.99 17.85
N GLN A 499 3.46 -2.45 18.94
CA GLN A 499 2.19 -3.19 19.01
C GLN A 499 1.73 -3.32 20.46
N PRO A 500 0.46 -3.77 20.70
CA PRO A 500 0.01 -4.14 22.04
C PRO A 500 0.91 -5.20 22.69
N ASP A 501 1.21 -5.06 23.98
CA ASP A 501 1.98 -6.06 24.74
C ASP A 501 1.14 -7.31 25.02
N THR A 502 -0.15 -7.10 25.27
CA THR A 502 -1.13 -8.14 25.61
C THR A 502 -2.42 -7.94 24.83
N VAL A 503 -3.17 -9.01 24.67
CA VAL A 503 -4.48 -9.03 24.00
C VAL A 503 -5.51 -9.51 25.02
N ASP A 504 -6.63 -8.79 25.14
CA ASP A 504 -7.78 -9.22 25.93
C ASP A 504 -8.52 -10.34 25.20
N GLU A 505 -8.64 -11.51 25.79
CA GLU A 505 -9.34 -12.67 25.20
C GLU A 505 -10.85 -12.68 25.51
N GLY A 506 -11.37 -11.67 26.18
CA GLY A 506 -12.79 -11.50 26.51
C GLY A 506 -13.29 -12.43 27.64
N LYS A 507 -14.50 -12.16 28.14
CA LYS A 507 -15.23 -12.97 29.14
C LYS A 507 -14.44 -13.45 30.35
N GLY A 508 -13.77 -12.52 31.05
CA GLY A 508 -13.13 -12.78 32.35
C GLY A 508 -11.83 -13.57 32.26
N HIS A 509 -11.26 -13.75 31.08
CA HIS A 509 -9.90 -14.23 30.90
C HIS A 509 -8.88 -13.12 31.16
N ARG A 510 -7.75 -13.48 31.75
CA ARG A 510 -6.62 -12.57 31.93
C ARG A 510 -6.05 -12.23 30.55
N ALA A 511 -5.64 -10.98 30.34
CA ALA A 511 -4.97 -10.56 29.11
C ALA A 511 -3.76 -11.47 28.80
N THR A 512 -3.70 -11.99 27.59
CA THR A 512 -2.68 -12.92 27.09
C THR A 512 -1.54 -12.13 26.44
N ALA A 513 -0.28 -12.53 26.67
CA ALA A 513 0.86 -11.92 26.00
C ALA A 513 0.71 -12.06 24.46
N PHE A 514 1.05 -11.01 23.72
CA PHE A 514 0.80 -10.93 22.26
C PHE A 514 1.32 -12.16 21.48
N HIS A 515 2.52 -12.67 21.82
CA HIS A 515 3.10 -13.83 21.14
C HIS A 515 2.40 -15.16 21.43
N LEU A 516 1.52 -15.21 22.44
CA LEU A 516 0.72 -16.38 22.84
C LEU A 516 -0.76 -16.25 22.40
N ALA A 517 -1.16 -15.05 21.91
CA ALA A 517 -2.54 -14.82 21.46
C ALA A 517 -2.88 -15.67 20.24
N ASP A 518 -4.16 -16.06 20.09
CA ASP A 518 -4.63 -16.81 18.92
C ASP A 518 -4.42 -16.01 17.64
N PRO A 519 -3.61 -16.48 16.66
CA PRO A 519 -3.39 -15.79 15.39
C PRO A 519 -4.67 -15.53 14.61
N LYS A 520 -5.66 -16.43 14.68
CA LYS A 520 -6.96 -16.25 14.02
C LYS A 520 -7.72 -15.07 14.61
N ARG A 521 -7.69 -14.92 15.92
CA ARG A 521 -8.28 -13.77 16.59
C ARG A 521 -7.60 -12.48 16.19
N LEU A 522 -6.27 -12.44 16.20
CA LEU A 522 -5.51 -11.28 15.75
C LEU A 522 -5.82 -10.89 14.30
N ALA A 523 -6.11 -11.87 13.44
CA ALA A 523 -6.43 -11.63 12.04
C ALA A 523 -7.87 -11.12 11.79
N HIS A 524 -8.81 -11.34 12.73
CA HIS A 524 -10.24 -11.08 12.49
C HIS A 524 -10.89 -10.15 13.51
N ASP A 525 -10.29 -9.94 14.69
CA ASP A 525 -10.85 -9.08 15.73
C ASP A 525 -10.15 -7.71 15.75
N PRO A 526 -10.80 -6.64 15.25
CA PRO A 526 -10.21 -5.30 15.25
C PRO A 526 -9.90 -4.79 16.67
N LYS A 527 -10.58 -5.30 17.70
CA LYS A 527 -10.34 -4.91 19.10
C LYS A 527 -8.91 -5.23 19.58
N ALA A 528 -8.27 -6.22 18.95
CA ALA A 528 -6.88 -6.57 19.26
C ALA A 528 -5.86 -5.46 18.87
N TRP A 529 -6.28 -4.51 18.04
CA TRP A 529 -5.43 -3.49 17.44
C TRP A 529 -5.85 -2.05 17.74
N VAL A 530 -7.03 -1.87 18.37
CA VAL A 530 -7.54 -0.56 18.75
C VAL A 530 -6.63 0.06 19.81
N LEU A 531 -6.40 1.37 19.70
CA LEU A 531 -5.68 2.16 20.68
C LEU A 531 -6.64 2.62 21.78
N HIS A 532 -6.35 2.24 23.01
CA HIS A 532 -7.14 2.67 24.18
C HIS A 532 -6.39 3.76 24.96
N PRO A 533 -7.10 4.78 25.48
CA PRO A 533 -6.49 5.83 26.29
C PRO A 533 -5.71 5.26 27.47
N GLY A 534 -4.45 5.68 27.61
CA GLY A 534 -3.60 5.26 28.71
C GLY A 534 -2.78 3.99 28.47
N ASP A 535 -2.97 3.29 27.38
CA ASP A 535 -2.11 2.17 26.99
C ASP A 535 -0.68 2.66 26.72
N ALA A 536 0.28 2.13 27.45
CA ALA A 536 1.67 2.58 27.38
C ALA A 536 2.38 2.20 26.06
N TRP A 537 1.88 1.17 25.36
CA TRP A 537 2.55 0.67 24.16
C TRP A 537 2.52 1.65 22.99
N HIS A 538 1.43 2.41 22.81
CA HIS A 538 1.30 3.32 21.65
C HIS A 538 1.89 4.70 21.91
N GLY A 539 1.90 5.19 23.17
CA GLY A 539 2.55 6.44 23.57
C GLY A 539 1.87 7.74 23.09
N PHE A 540 0.61 7.69 22.60
CA PHE A 540 -0.15 8.88 22.23
C PHE A 540 -1.02 9.35 23.39
N ALA A 541 -0.94 10.63 23.71
CA ALA A 541 -1.77 11.26 24.74
C ALA A 541 -3.10 11.77 24.15
N GLY A 542 -4.15 11.82 24.97
CA GLY A 542 -5.40 12.50 24.64
C GLY A 542 -6.23 11.85 23.52
N LEU A 543 -6.02 10.56 23.26
CA LEU A 543 -6.83 9.81 22.28
C LEU A 543 -8.25 9.56 22.83
N GLU A 544 -9.23 9.65 21.93
CA GLU A 544 -10.59 9.11 22.13
C GLU A 544 -10.54 7.59 21.99
N ASP A 545 -11.26 6.86 22.85
CA ASP A 545 -11.32 5.40 22.81
C ASP A 545 -11.90 4.88 21.48
N GLY A 546 -11.22 3.92 20.86
CA GLY A 546 -11.66 3.34 19.59
C GLY A 546 -11.43 4.22 18.35
N TYR A 547 -10.97 5.47 18.52
CA TYR A 547 -10.78 6.43 17.44
C TYR A 547 -9.77 5.96 16.38
N CYS A 548 -8.71 5.26 16.81
CA CYS A 548 -7.71 4.70 15.90
C CYS A 548 -7.43 3.23 16.17
N MET A 549 -6.93 2.56 15.16
CA MET A 549 -6.49 1.18 15.18
C MET A 549 -5.10 1.08 14.52
N LEU A 550 -4.22 0.25 15.08
CA LEU A 550 -2.96 -0.09 14.41
C LEU A 550 -3.22 -1.08 13.27
N ASP A 551 -2.67 -0.79 12.11
CA ASP A 551 -2.68 -1.67 10.96
C ASP A 551 -1.66 -2.82 11.13
N PRO A 552 -2.09 -4.09 11.17
CA PRO A 552 -1.18 -5.22 11.38
C PRO A 552 -0.05 -5.31 10.35
N ILE A 553 -0.31 -4.95 9.09
CA ILE A 553 0.65 -5.13 7.98
C ILE A 553 1.73 -4.04 7.90
N LYS A 554 1.60 -2.97 8.68
CA LYS A 554 2.63 -1.94 8.82
C LYS A 554 3.41 -2.18 10.10
N VAL A 555 4.56 -2.83 10.00
CA VAL A 555 5.32 -3.32 11.14
C VAL A 555 6.51 -2.43 11.43
N SER A 556 6.43 -1.60 12.47
CA SER A 556 7.57 -0.87 12.98
C SER A 556 8.36 -1.76 13.96
N VAL A 557 9.55 -2.16 13.55
CA VAL A 557 10.54 -2.87 14.38
C VAL A 557 11.28 -1.83 15.20
N VAL A 558 11.27 -1.98 16.51
CA VAL A 558 11.85 -1.02 17.47
C VAL A 558 13.20 -1.52 17.95
N THR A 559 14.21 -0.65 17.89
CA THR A 559 15.54 -0.88 18.46
C THR A 559 15.61 -0.36 19.90
N PRO A 560 16.51 -0.88 20.76
CA PRO A 560 16.67 -0.38 22.11
C PRO A 560 17.25 1.05 22.14
N GLY A 561 16.94 1.81 23.18
CA GLY A 561 17.50 3.15 23.40
C GLY A 561 16.50 4.22 23.79
N MET A 562 15.23 4.08 23.38
CA MET A 562 14.15 4.99 23.75
C MET A 562 13.18 4.31 24.71
N GLY A 563 12.98 4.92 25.88
CA GLY A 563 11.96 4.48 26.85
C GLY A 563 10.56 4.94 26.47
N ARG A 564 9.55 4.22 26.93
CA ARG A 564 8.13 4.60 26.73
C ARG A 564 7.73 5.91 27.43
N ASP A 565 8.56 6.36 28.35
CA ASP A 565 8.47 7.67 29.02
C ASP A 565 9.03 8.83 28.18
N GLY A 566 9.53 8.53 26.97
CA GLY A 566 10.12 9.52 26.07
C GLY A 566 11.56 9.90 26.39
N HIS A 567 12.23 9.19 27.32
CA HIS A 567 13.62 9.45 27.69
C HIS A 567 14.58 8.42 27.11
N LEU A 568 15.76 8.89 26.70
CA LEU A 568 16.83 8.01 26.24
C LEU A 568 17.38 7.16 27.38
N GLN A 569 17.55 5.87 27.13
CA GLN A 569 18.05 4.88 28.09
C GLN A 569 19.57 4.95 28.26
N GLY A 570 20.12 4.10 29.15
CA GLY A 570 21.56 3.96 29.35
C GLY A 570 22.31 3.43 28.14
N PHE A 571 21.68 2.44 27.45
CA PHE A 571 22.15 1.78 26.25
C PHE A 571 21.14 1.99 25.11
N GLY A 572 21.62 2.09 23.88
CA GLY A 572 20.76 2.20 22.70
C GLY A 572 21.46 1.85 21.39
N VAL A 573 20.67 1.45 20.42
CA VAL A 573 21.07 1.14 19.04
C VAL A 573 20.24 2.01 18.12
N PRO A 574 20.79 3.11 17.57
CA PRO A 574 20.07 3.91 16.59
C PRO A 574 19.67 3.09 15.36
N ALA A 575 18.42 3.22 14.95
CA ALA A 575 17.87 2.42 13.85
C ALA A 575 18.53 2.67 12.48
N PRO A 576 19.11 3.86 12.16
CA PRO A 576 19.90 4.04 10.94
C PRO A 576 21.09 3.07 10.81
N LEU A 577 21.71 2.68 11.94
CA LEU A 577 22.75 1.66 11.94
C LEU A 577 22.21 0.29 11.55
N LEU A 578 21.05 -0.10 12.10
CA LEU A 578 20.37 -1.33 11.70
C LEU A 578 20.01 -1.31 10.20
N THR A 579 19.48 -0.19 9.71
CA THR A 579 19.12 -0.03 8.29
C THR A 579 20.33 -0.24 7.39
N SER A 580 21.48 0.37 7.71
CA SER A 580 22.72 0.20 6.93
C SER A 580 23.25 -1.25 6.96
N TYR A 581 23.09 -1.94 8.08
CA TYR A 581 23.44 -3.37 8.18
C TYR A 581 22.50 -4.25 7.34
N LEU A 582 21.20 -3.98 7.37
CA LEU A 582 20.19 -4.70 6.58
C LEU A 582 20.38 -4.47 5.09
N ASP A 583 20.71 -3.25 4.67
CA ASP A 583 21.01 -2.91 3.29
C ASP A 583 22.24 -3.69 2.76
N ALA A 584 23.28 -3.84 3.59
CA ALA A 584 24.43 -4.68 3.27
C ALA A 584 24.07 -6.18 3.11
N GLN A 585 22.92 -6.62 3.65
CA GLN A 585 22.36 -7.97 3.47
C GLN A 585 21.32 -8.04 2.32
N GLY A 586 21.12 -6.94 1.57
CA GLY A 586 20.13 -6.85 0.49
C GLY A 586 18.69 -6.70 0.97
N ILE A 587 18.47 -6.22 2.21
CA ILE A 587 17.15 -5.96 2.80
C ILE A 587 16.91 -4.47 2.87
N VAL A 588 16.02 -3.96 2.01
CA VAL A 588 15.67 -2.53 1.95
C VAL A 588 14.51 -2.24 2.90
N VAL A 589 14.69 -1.23 3.77
CA VAL A 589 13.72 -0.76 4.75
C VAL A 589 12.83 0.33 4.13
N GLU A 590 11.55 0.35 4.45
CA GLU A 590 10.63 1.37 3.93
C GLU A 590 10.86 2.75 4.54
N LYS A 591 11.01 2.82 5.86
CA LYS A 591 11.23 4.06 6.61
C LYS A 591 12.05 3.77 7.86
N THR A 592 12.98 4.66 8.17
CA THR A 592 13.79 4.60 9.39
C THR A 592 13.56 5.87 10.21
N THR A 593 13.39 5.74 11.52
CA THR A 593 13.44 6.82 12.51
C THR A 593 14.64 6.63 13.40
N ASP A 594 14.83 7.45 14.45
CA ASP A 594 15.97 7.28 15.35
C ASP A 594 16.01 5.89 16.01
N PHE A 595 14.84 5.31 16.32
CA PHE A 595 14.73 4.02 17.02
C PHE A 595 13.69 3.05 16.46
N ALA A 596 13.25 3.22 15.22
CA ALA A 596 12.33 2.28 14.59
C ALA A 596 12.55 2.18 13.08
N CYS A 597 12.35 0.96 12.55
CA CYS A 597 12.34 0.66 11.13
C CYS A 597 10.96 0.12 10.71
N LEU A 598 10.34 0.73 9.71
CA LEU A 598 9.05 0.30 9.17
C LEU A 598 9.23 -0.72 8.06
N PHE A 599 8.52 -1.84 8.17
CA PHE A 599 8.41 -2.89 7.16
C PHE A 599 6.96 -3.04 6.71
N LEU A 600 6.74 -3.14 5.40
CA LEU A 600 5.41 -3.27 4.80
C LEU A 600 5.17 -4.73 4.39
N PHE A 601 4.13 -5.32 4.96
CA PHE A 601 3.69 -6.68 4.62
C PHE A 601 2.63 -6.63 3.52
N SER A 602 3.07 -6.30 2.30
CA SER A 602 2.22 -6.29 1.10
C SER A 602 1.90 -7.71 0.63
N MET A 603 0.99 -7.83 -0.35
CA MET A 603 0.58 -9.12 -0.96
C MET A 603 1.75 -9.92 -1.56
N GLY A 604 2.90 -9.30 -1.79
CA GLY A 604 4.12 -9.96 -2.29
C GLY A 604 5.07 -10.47 -1.19
N VAL A 605 4.72 -10.36 0.10
CA VAL A 605 5.55 -10.83 1.21
C VAL A 605 5.19 -12.26 1.58
N THR A 606 6.19 -13.13 1.60
CA THR A 606 6.07 -14.55 1.94
C THR A 606 6.82 -14.86 3.23
N ARG A 607 6.53 -16.02 3.83
CA ARG A 607 7.23 -16.51 5.02
C ARG A 607 8.75 -16.59 4.82
N GLY A 608 9.22 -16.99 3.65
CA GLY A 608 10.64 -17.00 3.32
C GLY A 608 11.30 -15.62 3.41
N LYS A 609 10.61 -14.59 2.92
CA LYS A 609 11.13 -13.20 2.95
C LYS A 609 11.29 -12.67 4.38
N TRP A 610 10.26 -12.78 5.22
CA TRP A 610 10.38 -12.27 6.58
C TRP A 610 11.22 -13.19 7.48
N GLY A 611 11.33 -14.49 7.15
CA GLY A 611 12.29 -15.39 7.80
C GLY A 611 13.73 -14.93 7.58
N THR A 612 14.07 -14.47 6.38
CA THR A 612 15.39 -13.85 6.09
C THR A 612 15.60 -12.59 6.94
N LEU A 613 14.57 -11.74 7.10
CA LEU A 613 14.66 -10.57 7.97
C LEU A 613 14.93 -10.96 9.44
N VAL A 614 14.23 -11.97 9.98
CA VAL A 614 14.50 -12.48 11.36
C VAL A 614 15.94 -12.95 11.50
N ASN A 615 16.46 -13.70 10.53
CA ASN A 615 17.85 -14.14 10.53
C ASN A 615 18.85 -12.99 10.49
N ALA A 616 18.55 -11.93 9.70
CA ALA A 616 19.38 -10.73 9.64
C ALA A 616 19.36 -9.95 10.98
N LEU A 617 18.21 -9.86 11.66
CA LEU A 617 18.11 -9.25 12.99
C LEU A 617 18.91 -10.05 14.05
N LEU A 618 18.86 -11.38 14.03
CA LEU A 618 19.67 -12.25 14.88
C LEU A 618 21.17 -12.10 14.56
N GLY A 619 21.51 -12.00 13.28
CA GLY A 619 22.86 -11.72 12.81
C GLY A 619 23.39 -10.38 13.32
N PHE A 620 22.60 -9.31 13.18
CA PHE A 620 22.93 -7.97 13.71
C PHE A 620 23.20 -8.00 15.21
N HIS A 621 22.30 -8.60 15.99
CA HIS A 621 22.46 -8.72 17.45
C HIS A 621 23.79 -9.42 17.81
N ARG A 622 24.07 -10.58 17.20
CA ARG A 622 25.32 -11.32 17.40
C ARG A 622 26.55 -10.49 17.04
N ASP A 623 26.53 -9.83 15.87
CA ASP A 623 27.66 -9.07 15.35
C ASP A 623 27.92 -7.78 16.15
N LEU A 624 26.85 -7.20 16.70
CA LEU A 624 26.93 -6.07 17.63
C LEU A 624 27.64 -6.46 18.93
N LEU A 625 27.20 -7.58 19.58
CA LEU A 625 27.80 -8.07 20.82
C LEU A 625 29.25 -8.54 20.61
N ALA A 626 29.58 -9.09 19.45
CA ALA A 626 30.94 -9.49 19.09
C ALA A 626 31.82 -8.30 18.68
N ASN A 627 31.26 -7.09 18.59
CA ASN A 627 31.89 -5.90 18.05
C ASN A 627 32.56 -6.18 16.69
N THR A 628 31.84 -6.89 15.80
CA THR A 628 32.32 -7.30 14.47
C THR A 628 32.85 -6.07 13.71
N PRO A 629 34.07 -6.14 13.13
CA PRO A 629 34.65 -5.03 12.39
C PRO A 629 33.73 -4.50 11.29
N LEU A 630 33.54 -3.18 11.18
CA LEU A 630 32.65 -2.57 10.18
C LEU A 630 33.01 -2.93 8.73
N LYS A 631 34.29 -3.24 8.46
CA LYS A 631 34.72 -3.76 7.15
C LYS A 631 34.01 -5.05 6.73
N GLN A 632 33.54 -5.82 7.70
CA GLN A 632 32.79 -7.07 7.48
C GLN A 632 31.27 -6.81 7.55
N ALA A 633 30.84 -6.04 8.54
CA ALA A 633 29.41 -5.80 8.80
C ALA A 633 28.78 -4.83 7.78
N ILE A 634 29.45 -3.71 7.48
CA ILE A 634 28.95 -2.65 6.58
C ILE A 634 30.11 -2.14 5.69
N PRO A 635 30.61 -2.97 4.76
CA PRO A 635 31.81 -2.64 3.98
C PRO A 635 31.69 -1.37 3.13
N ALA A 636 30.50 -1.06 2.62
CA ALA A 636 30.26 0.13 1.80
C ALA A 636 30.48 1.43 2.60
N LEU A 637 30.04 1.48 3.87
CA LEU A 637 30.25 2.63 4.75
C LEU A 637 31.74 2.88 4.99
N VAL A 638 32.51 1.82 5.25
CA VAL A 638 33.96 1.93 5.46
C VAL A 638 34.70 2.35 4.18
N ALA A 639 34.25 1.85 3.03
CA ALA A 639 34.85 2.26 1.74
C ALA A 639 34.60 3.75 1.45
N ALA A 640 33.41 4.27 1.80
CA ALA A 640 33.07 5.69 1.62
C ALA A 640 33.82 6.60 2.62
N HIS A 641 34.01 6.15 3.87
CA HIS A 641 34.56 6.95 4.97
C HIS A 641 35.66 6.20 5.74
N PRO A 642 36.78 5.80 5.08
CA PRO A 642 37.79 4.91 5.67
C PRO A 642 38.51 5.53 6.88
N GLY A 643 38.72 6.84 6.86
CA GLY A 643 39.37 7.57 7.97
C GLY A 643 38.50 7.66 9.22
N HIS A 644 37.21 7.59 9.06
CA HIS A 644 36.23 7.71 10.17
C HIS A 644 35.88 6.35 10.78
N TYR A 645 35.63 5.32 9.93
CA TYR A 645 35.06 4.04 10.35
C TYR A 645 36.04 2.85 10.21
N GLY A 646 37.22 3.06 9.64
CA GLY A 646 38.12 1.95 9.26
C GLY A 646 38.60 1.08 10.41
N SER A 647 38.66 1.60 11.64
CA SER A 647 39.14 0.90 12.84
C SER A 647 38.02 0.47 13.79
N LEU A 648 36.75 0.85 13.52
CA LEU A 648 35.62 0.60 14.41
C LEU A 648 34.98 -0.76 14.17
N GLY A 649 34.41 -1.31 15.24
CA GLY A 649 33.44 -2.39 15.20
C GLY A 649 32.00 -1.89 15.22
N LEU A 650 31.05 -2.82 15.04
CA LEU A 650 29.63 -2.49 14.99
C LEU A 650 29.11 -1.97 16.35
N GLY A 651 29.62 -2.53 17.45
CA GLY A 651 29.32 -2.07 18.79
C GLY A 651 29.85 -0.66 19.07
N ASP A 652 31.11 -0.40 18.68
CA ASP A 652 31.74 0.93 18.83
C ASP A 652 30.92 2.01 18.10
N LEU A 653 30.47 1.70 16.87
CA LEU A 653 29.65 2.61 16.08
C LEU A 653 28.28 2.84 16.71
N ALA A 654 27.63 1.81 17.25
CA ALA A 654 26.35 1.95 17.97
C ALA A 654 26.48 2.90 19.17
N GLU A 655 27.52 2.72 19.98
CA GLU A 655 27.78 3.60 21.14
C GLU A 655 28.05 5.04 20.72
N THR A 656 28.89 5.23 19.69
CA THR A 656 29.25 6.56 19.15
C THR A 656 28.02 7.27 18.60
N MET A 657 27.21 6.58 17.80
CA MET A 657 26.00 7.15 17.22
C MET A 657 24.94 7.46 18.29
N PHE A 658 24.77 6.58 19.28
CA PHE A 658 23.84 6.83 20.39
C PHE A 658 24.28 8.02 21.26
N ALA A 659 25.62 8.18 21.47
CA ALA A 659 26.16 9.35 22.14
C ALA A 659 25.91 10.64 21.32
N ALA A 660 26.02 10.59 19.99
CA ALA A 660 25.70 11.72 19.11
C ALA A 660 24.20 12.10 19.19
N VAL A 661 23.27 11.13 19.17
CA VAL A 661 21.84 11.38 19.37
C VAL A 661 21.59 12.09 20.70
N LYS A 662 22.21 11.64 21.80
CA LYS A 662 22.12 12.30 23.12
C LYS A 662 22.71 13.70 23.12
N LYS A 663 23.88 13.89 22.55
CA LYS A 663 24.62 15.15 22.50
C LYS A 663 23.83 16.21 21.73
N HIS A 664 23.29 15.86 20.57
CA HIS A 664 22.54 16.76 19.71
C HIS A 664 21.06 16.83 20.02
N LYS A 665 20.55 15.96 20.91
CA LYS A 665 19.14 15.90 21.35
C LYS A 665 18.13 15.77 20.18
N THR A 666 18.48 15.04 19.13
CA THR A 666 17.68 14.96 17.89
C THR A 666 16.25 14.53 18.15
N THR A 667 16.03 13.51 18.98
CA THR A 667 14.68 13.00 19.34
C THR A 667 13.85 14.00 20.13
N GLU A 668 14.47 14.68 21.13
CA GLU A 668 13.79 15.67 21.97
C GLU A 668 13.38 16.91 21.15
N LEU A 669 14.32 17.41 20.34
CA LEU A 669 14.08 18.57 19.49
C LEU A 669 13.11 18.27 18.35
N MET A 670 13.10 17.05 17.78
CA MET A 670 12.09 16.60 16.82
C MET A 670 10.69 16.70 17.43
N SER A 671 10.48 16.15 18.62
CA SER A 671 9.17 16.20 19.28
C SER A 671 8.71 17.64 19.53
N SER A 672 9.63 18.53 19.93
CA SER A 672 9.33 19.95 20.16
C SER A 672 9.02 20.67 18.84
N ALA A 673 9.79 20.43 17.79
CA ALA A 673 9.64 21.09 16.49
C ALA A 673 8.32 20.74 15.78
N PHE A 674 7.95 19.46 15.82
CA PHE A 674 6.67 19.01 15.25
C PHE A 674 5.48 19.17 16.19
N GLY A 675 5.67 19.72 17.38
CA GLY A 675 4.62 20.10 18.33
C GLY A 675 4.07 21.51 18.13
N VAL A 676 4.65 22.30 17.22
CA VAL A 676 4.24 23.68 16.94
C VAL A 676 3.84 23.85 15.48
N LEU A 677 2.85 24.72 15.22
CA LEU A 677 2.54 25.18 13.88
C LEU A 677 3.31 26.49 13.60
N PRO A 678 4.13 26.54 12.54
CA PRO A 678 4.75 27.78 12.10
C PRO A 678 3.69 28.79 11.69
N VAL A 679 4.01 30.08 11.82
CA VAL A 679 3.11 31.16 11.42
C VAL A 679 3.19 31.38 9.91
N PRO A 680 2.09 31.23 9.15
CA PRO A 680 2.10 31.53 7.75
C PRO A 680 2.04 33.05 7.54
N GLU A 681 2.98 33.61 6.76
CA GLU A 681 3.03 35.03 6.40
C GLU A 681 2.49 35.28 5.00
N LEU A 682 2.66 34.31 4.10
CA LEU A 682 2.15 34.35 2.74
C LEU A 682 1.41 33.05 2.39
N SER A 683 0.43 33.18 1.51
CA SER A 683 -0.20 31.99 0.94
C SER A 683 0.79 31.21 0.06
N PRO A 684 0.62 29.88 -0.11
CA PRO A 684 1.51 29.10 -0.96
C PRO A 684 1.65 29.64 -2.38
N VAL A 685 0.56 30.15 -2.98
CA VAL A 685 0.59 30.74 -4.33
C VAL A 685 1.38 32.05 -4.36
N ALA A 686 1.21 32.93 -3.37
CA ALA A 686 1.97 34.19 -3.31
C ALA A 686 3.47 33.94 -3.08
N THR A 687 3.78 32.93 -2.29
CA THR A 687 5.17 32.47 -2.08
C THR A 687 5.78 31.93 -3.38
N TYR A 688 5.02 31.12 -4.12
CA TYR A 688 5.45 30.57 -5.41
C TYR A 688 5.65 31.67 -6.47
N GLU A 689 4.79 32.70 -6.50
CA GLU A 689 4.97 33.85 -7.37
C GLU A 689 6.28 34.59 -7.08
N ARG A 690 6.67 34.79 -5.82
CA ARG A 690 7.97 35.36 -5.44
C ARG A 690 9.13 34.45 -5.84
N LEU A 691 9.01 33.14 -5.62
CA LEU A 691 10.01 32.15 -6.02
C LEU A 691 10.29 32.21 -7.53
N VAL A 692 9.25 32.16 -8.36
CA VAL A 692 9.37 32.21 -9.83
C VAL A 692 9.98 33.53 -10.32
N ASN A 693 9.70 34.64 -9.63
CA ASN A 693 10.25 35.96 -9.96
C ASN A 693 11.66 36.16 -9.39
N GLY A 694 12.31 35.15 -8.84
CA GLY A 694 13.67 35.22 -8.33
C GLY A 694 13.84 36.06 -7.05
N ARG A 695 12.74 36.33 -6.33
CA ARG A 695 12.76 37.06 -5.04
C ARG A 695 13.05 36.12 -3.89
N VAL A 696 14.18 35.43 -4.01
CA VAL A 696 14.63 34.40 -3.04
C VAL A 696 16.14 34.47 -2.86
N GLU A 697 16.58 34.04 -1.71
CA GLU A 697 17.99 33.87 -1.38
C GLU A 697 18.22 32.58 -0.56
N SER A 698 19.35 31.95 -0.77
CA SER A 698 19.76 30.77 -0.02
C SER A 698 20.47 31.19 1.26
N LEU A 699 19.93 30.83 2.41
CA LEU A 699 20.44 31.26 3.71
C LEU A 699 20.90 30.06 4.55
N PRO A 700 22.06 30.17 5.23
CA PRO A 700 22.44 29.20 6.23
C PRO A 700 21.50 29.31 7.45
N LEU A 701 21.38 28.24 8.24
CA LEU A 701 20.42 28.15 9.37
C LEU A 701 20.57 29.27 10.40
N GLU A 702 21.77 29.85 10.56
CA GLU A 702 22.00 30.96 11.50
C GLU A 702 21.32 32.27 11.07
N GLN A 703 21.06 32.40 9.77
CA GLN A 703 20.44 33.62 9.20
C GLN A 703 18.94 33.46 8.94
N MET A 704 18.37 32.30 9.29
CA MET A 704 16.94 32.01 9.02
C MET A 704 15.97 32.59 10.07
N ALA A 705 16.45 33.08 11.19
CA ALA A 705 15.56 33.59 12.26
C ALA A 705 14.67 34.71 11.72
N GLY A 706 13.35 34.53 11.87
CA GLY A 706 12.33 35.48 11.38
C GLY A 706 12.13 35.51 9.87
N ARG A 707 12.82 34.64 9.11
CA ARG A 707 12.70 34.60 7.63
C ARG A 707 11.57 33.65 7.20
N THR A 708 10.93 34.03 6.09
CA THR A 708 9.88 33.23 5.46
C THR A 708 10.49 32.28 4.45
N VAL A 709 10.19 30.97 4.55
CA VAL A 709 10.71 29.98 3.62
C VAL A 709 9.98 30.03 2.28
N ALA A 710 10.75 29.88 1.20
CA ALA A 710 10.21 29.89 -0.17
C ALA A 710 9.79 28.48 -0.63
N THR A 711 10.36 27.44 -0.03
CA THR A 711 10.09 26.03 -0.35
C THR A 711 9.81 25.23 0.92
N GLY A 712 9.11 24.11 0.79
CA GLY A 712 8.85 23.22 1.92
C GLY A 712 10.12 22.56 2.45
N VAL A 713 10.30 22.53 3.78
CA VAL A 713 11.40 21.83 4.45
C VAL A 713 10.84 20.56 5.09
N VAL A 714 11.30 19.40 4.61
CA VAL A 714 10.77 18.09 4.99
C VAL A 714 11.89 17.14 5.39
N PRO A 715 12.20 17.01 6.69
CA PRO A 715 13.18 16.03 7.17
C PRO A 715 12.68 14.59 7.03
N TYR A 716 13.55 13.69 6.62
CA TYR A 716 13.33 12.25 6.64
C TYR A 716 14.38 11.57 7.56
N PRO A 717 13.98 10.98 8.69
CA PRO A 717 12.65 10.97 9.29
C PRO A 717 12.16 12.34 9.81
N PRO A 718 10.85 12.51 10.02
CA PRO A 718 9.74 11.56 9.87
C PRO A 718 9.08 11.57 8.48
N GLY A 719 9.48 12.42 7.54
CA GLY A 719 8.93 12.51 6.19
C GLY A 719 7.64 13.33 6.10
N ILE A 720 7.45 14.28 7.02
CA ILE A 720 6.36 15.26 6.97
C ILE A 720 6.92 16.69 7.00
N PRO A 721 6.18 17.67 6.45
CA PRO A 721 6.68 19.04 6.39
C PRO A 721 6.87 19.65 7.79
N LEU A 722 8.11 20.08 8.05
CA LEU A 722 8.46 20.90 9.20
C LEU A 722 8.06 22.36 8.95
N LEU A 723 8.40 22.85 7.75
CA LEU A 723 8.01 24.17 7.26
C LEU A 723 7.33 24.02 5.90
N MET A 724 6.25 24.76 5.67
CA MET A 724 5.57 24.89 4.39
C MET A 724 5.96 26.19 3.70
N PRO A 725 5.86 26.30 2.36
CA PRO A 725 6.14 27.57 1.66
C PRO A 725 5.28 28.71 2.20
N GLY A 726 5.90 29.85 2.48
CA GLY A 726 5.25 31.03 3.04
C GLY A 726 5.16 31.05 4.56
N GLU A 727 5.69 30.05 5.25
CA GLU A 727 5.76 30.04 6.73
C GLU A 727 7.07 30.67 7.24
N ASN A 728 6.97 31.32 8.40
CA ASN A 728 8.11 31.91 9.10
C ASN A 728 8.89 30.81 9.84
N ALA A 729 10.22 30.83 9.74
CA ALA A 729 11.11 29.87 10.39
C ALA A 729 11.18 30.04 11.92
N GLY A 730 10.60 31.09 12.46
CA GLY A 730 10.55 31.37 13.88
C GLY A 730 11.82 31.97 14.45
N GLU A 731 11.96 31.95 15.77
CA GLU A 731 13.08 32.54 16.48
C GLU A 731 14.37 31.70 16.34
N ALA A 732 15.54 32.32 16.46
CA ALA A 732 16.86 31.68 16.37
C ALA A 732 17.05 30.50 17.32
N THR A 733 16.42 30.56 18.50
CA THR A 733 16.40 29.50 19.54
C THR A 733 15.09 28.73 19.57
N GLY A 734 14.21 28.98 18.61
CA GLY A 734 12.92 28.31 18.49
C GLY A 734 13.06 26.83 18.14
N PRO A 735 12.00 26.02 18.36
CA PRO A 735 12.05 24.58 18.18
C PRO A 735 12.36 24.15 16.72
N LEU A 736 11.88 24.89 15.73
CA LEU A 736 12.06 24.58 14.32
C LEU A 736 13.54 24.65 13.91
N LEU A 737 14.16 25.81 14.13
CA LEU A 737 15.59 26.03 13.83
C LEU A 737 16.49 25.22 14.78
N GLY A 738 16.07 25.02 16.03
CA GLY A 738 16.77 24.16 16.97
C GLY A 738 16.92 22.72 16.44
N TYR A 739 15.85 22.18 15.88
CA TYR A 739 15.87 20.83 15.32
C TYR A 739 16.73 20.74 14.04
N LEU A 740 16.59 21.67 13.10
CA LEU A 740 17.39 21.68 11.87
C LEU A 740 18.90 21.81 12.19
N LYS A 741 19.29 22.65 13.13
CA LYS A 741 20.68 22.80 13.61
C LYS A 741 21.19 21.51 14.28
N ALA A 742 20.33 20.79 14.98
CA ALA A 742 20.69 19.50 15.57
C ALA A 742 20.94 18.43 14.50
N LEU A 743 20.11 18.41 13.44
CA LEU A 743 20.33 17.52 12.28
C LEU A 743 21.65 17.87 11.57
N GLU A 744 21.88 19.14 11.25
CA GLU A 744 23.16 19.60 10.63
C GLU A 744 24.38 19.15 11.45
N ALA A 745 24.32 19.33 12.77
CA ALA A 745 25.41 18.97 13.65
C ALA A 745 25.62 17.45 13.77
N PHE A 746 24.54 16.68 13.79
CA PHE A 746 24.60 15.23 13.77
C PHE A 746 25.19 14.71 12.45
N ASP A 747 24.72 15.23 11.32
CA ASP A 747 25.17 14.82 9.98
C ASP A 747 26.67 15.10 9.76
N ALA A 748 27.15 16.22 10.29
CA ALA A 748 28.58 16.56 10.26
C ALA A 748 29.43 15.61 11.11
N GLU A 749 28.89 15.11 12.24
CA GLU A 749 29.58 14.19 13.15
C GLU A 749 29.51 12.73 12.66
N MET A 750 28.42 12.34 11.94
CA MET A 750 28.13 10.97 11.55
C MET A 750 28.04 10.82 10.00
N PRO A 751 29.14 11.02 9.26
CA PRO A 751 29.14 10.96 7.80
C PRO A 751 28.68 9.58 7.31
N GLY A 752 27.78 9.55 6.31
CA GLY A 752 27.14 8.34 5.82
C GLY A 752 25.82 7.99 6.51
N PHE A 753 25.41 8.76 7.55
CA PHE A 753 24.13 8.66 8.23
C PHE A 753 23.36 10.00 8.21
N ALA A 754 23.67 10.84 7.22
CA ALA A 754 23.02 12.13 7.05
C ALA A 754 21.51 11.97 6.80
N HIS A 755 20.74 12.89 7.38
CA HIS A 755 19.30 12.97 7.19
C HIS A 755 18.99 13.48 5.78
N ASP A 756 18.09 12.80 5.07
CA ASP A 756 17.52 13.34 3.84
C ASP A 756 16.49 14.42 4.18
N THR A 757 16.89 15.69 4.04
CA THR A 757 16.01 16.82 4.34
C THR A 757 15.68 17.56 3.05
N HIS A 758 14.50 17.26 2.48
CA HIS A 758 14.03 17.97 1.28
C HIS A 758 13.86 19.46 1.57
N GLY A 759 14.25 20.32 0.62
CA GLY A 759 14.21 21.77 0.78
C GLY A 759 15.42 22.35 1.49
N VAL A 760 16.40 21.51 1.84
CA VAL A 760 17.71 21.90 2.35
C VAL A 760 18.77 21.55 1.30
N GLU A 761 19.66 22.47 1.03
CA GLU A 761 20.88 22.26 0.25
C GLU A 761 22.07 22.21 1.21
N VAL A 762 22.94 21.22 1.05
CA VAL A 762 24.18 21.13 1.82
C VAL A 762 25.33 21.76 1.04
N ALA A 763 25.78 22.91 1.49
CA ALA A 763 26.94 23.63 0.92
C ALA A 763 28.01 23.81 1.99
N ASP A 764 29.25 23.40 1.70
CA ASP A 764 30.38 23.47 2.63
C ASP A 764 30.09 22.80 4.01
N GLY A 765 29.32 21.73 4.00
CA GLY A 765 28.91 21.00 5.21
C GLY A 765 27.87 21.71 6.07
N ARG A 766 27.21 22.74 5.53
CA ARG A 766 26.19 23.54 6.23
C ARG A 766 24.85 23.42 5.50
N TYR A 767 23.78 23.44 6.27
CA TYR A 767 22.42 23.47 5.76
C TYR A 767 22.05 24.88 5.29
N HIS A 768 21.59 24.96 4.04
CA HIS A 768 21.04 26.18 3.44
C HIS A 768 19.59 25.94 3.04
N VAL A 769 18.74 26.92 3.30
CA VAL A 769 17.32 26.89 2.95
C VAL A 769 16.98 28.11 2.10
N LEU A 770 16.15 27.89 1.10
CA LEU A 770 15.68 28.97 0.23
C LEU A 770 14.60 29.78 0.94
N CYS A 771 14.91 31.04 1.24
CA CYS A 771 14.00 31.99 1.89
C CYS A 771 13.61 33.10 0.94
N LEU A 772 12.47 33.77 1.20
CA LEU A 772 12.09 34.97 0.47
C LEU A 772 13.03 36.14 0.83
N THR A 773 13.35 36.98 -0.15
CA THR A 773 14.07 38.24 0.11
C THR A 773 13.22 39.20 0.92
N GLU A 774 13.85 39.98 1.78
CA GLU A 774 13.19 41.14 2.42
C GLU A 774 12.97 42.21 1.33
N ASP A 775 11.71 42.72 1.20
CA ASP A 775 11.34 43.75 0.22
C ASP A 775 11.92 45.10 0.59
#